data_4ccbf6a594e4cb2e62ff1a87a24c1cc5
#
_entry.id   4ccbf6a594e4cb2e62ff1a87a24c1cc5
#
_cell.length_a   1.000
_cell.length_b   1.000
_cell.length_c   1.000
_cell.angle_alpha   90.00
_cell.angle_beta   90.00
_cell.angle_gamma   90.00
#
_symmetry.space_group_name_H-M   'P 1'
#
loop_
_entity.id
_entity.type
_entity.pdbx_description
1 polymer ?
#
loop_
_entity_poly.entity_id
_entity_poly.type
_entity_poly.pdbx_seq_one_letter_code
_entity_poly.pdbx_strand_id
1 'polypeptide(L)'
;MTEQKLTELLRDMSLEEKVNQMSQVTGGFFNGEIVVTGPMADKGFTEDNVNLAGSVIGSMGAETLKSIQKNYMEKHPHHIPLLFMLDVINGYKTVFPIPLAQGASFEPELSEQCASVAAKEASVSGLHVTFAPMTDLVRDARWGRVMESTGEDPYLNSLFCTAMVRGFQGNSLKDNYAIAACVKHFAGYGAPTAGRDYNTVELSEHTFREFYLPSYQAGIDAGAALVMTSFNTVNGIPATGNKKLMRDILREQMKFDGVLISDWAAIEEIIYHGYCADREEAAARAVDAGVDIDMMTGIYSENLCQMVRDGKIREELIDEACLRILRLKNKLGLFENPYKDADQKKEQEYILCEEHRKLAREAAKKSFVLLKNEEHILPLEQQKKIAFIGPYVDNRNLFGAWSFIADAKDVMTLHEAVQEQYVSENSTFCQGSPMLGADVCLEGFGEQQQQSYTKEQEEHMLQEAVQAAKEADIVVLAIGEDRLQSGEATSNANIRIPEVQEALLDRIAEVNQNIVVVLFSGRPLDIREINKKAKAILQVWLPGTEGARAIADTLFGKYNPSGKLPMSFPYCVGQVPVHYNEYSTGRPHVEGKDKDRFRSKYLDIPNEPLYPFGYGLSYTTFEVSDIHLDRTWMDTSGQIEAEVTVKNTGNCTGTETLQLYIHDIAASVVRPVRELKDFKKVTLRPGEEKKVVFTITEQQLLFLTENGIYESEAGEFEIFIGKDSSTDNKASFVLKK
;
A
#
# COMPACT_ATOMS: atom_id res chain seq x y z
N MET A 1 -29.43 3.61 -16.98
CA MET A 1 -30.76 4.22 -16.59
C MET A 1 -30.60 5.71 -16.35
N THR A 2 -31.72 6.50 -16.42
CA THR A 2 -31.74 7.91 -15.98
C THR A 2 -31.95 7.99 -14.47
N GLU A 3 -31.58 9.13 -13.85
CA GLU A 3 -31.77 9.35 -12.40
C GLU A 3 -33.25 9.23 -11.98
N GLN A 4 -34.16 9.72 -12.84
CA GLN A 4 -35.60 9.56 -12.63
C GLN A 4 -36.01 8.09 -12.53
N LYS A 5 -35.53 7.24 -13.43
CA LYS A 5 -35.81 5.80 -13.41
C LYS A 5 -35.25 5.07 -12.20
N LEU A 6 -34.07 5.48 -11.72
CA LEU A 6 -33.50 4.95 -10.47
C LEU A 6 -34.37 5.32 -9.26
N THR A 7 -34.87 6.57 -9.23
CA THR A 7 -35.78 7.02 -8.15
C THR A 7 -37.15 6.31 -8.23
N GLU A 8 -37.66 6.04 -9.43
CA GLU A 8 -38.88 5.25 -9.63
C GLU A 8 -38.67 3.81 -9.14
N LEU A 9 -37.56 3.16 -9.54
CA LEU A 9 -37.20 1.82 -9.06
C LEU A 9 -37.13 1.77 -7.53
N LEU A 10 -36.45 2.73 -6.90
CA LEU A 10 -36.36 2.82 -5.44
C LEU A 10 -37.73 2.89 -4.76
N ARG A 11 -38.68 3.64 -5.34
CA ARG A 11 -40.05 3.73 -4.80
C ARG A 11 -40.83 2.44 -4.93
N ASP A 12 -40.60 1.67 -6.01
CA ASP A 12 -41.29 0.41 -6.26
C ASP A 12 -40.75 -0.73 -5.38
N MET A 13 -39.52 -0.62 -4.86
CA MET A 13 -38.91 -1.60 -3.97
C MET A 13 -39.58 -1.62 -2.60
N SER A 14 -39.75 -2.82 -2.06
CA SER A 14 -40.15 -2.99 -0.65
C SER A 14 -39.01 -2.56 0.30
N LEU A 15 -39.38 -2.31 1.58
CA LEU A 15 -38.40 -1.98 2.60
C LEU A 15 -37.34 -3.09 2.74
N GLU A 16 -37.76 -4.36 2.68
CA GLU A 16 -36.86 -5.52 2.71
C GLU A 16 -35.88 -5.54 1.56
N GLU A 17 -36.32 -5.25 0.35
CA GLU A 17 -35.42 -5.15 -0.80
C GLU A 17 -34.39 -4.04 -0.64
N LYS A 18 -34.83 -2.84 -0.19
CA LYS A 18 -33.94 -1.71 0.05
C LYS A 18 -32.86 -2.04 1.09
N VAL A 19 -33.26 -2.59 2.24
CA VAL A 19 -32.35 -2.97 3.33
C VAL A 19 -31.37 -4.05 2.88
N ASN A 20 -31.83 -5.06 2.14
CA ASN A 20 -30.93 -6.12 1.68
C ASN A 20 -30.00 -5.68 0.55
N GLN A 21 -30.36 -4.64 -0.25
CA GLN A 21 -29.37 -4.02 -1.15
C GLN A 21 -28.18 -3.41 -0.39
N MET A 22 -28.35 -3.06 0.89
CA MET A 22 -27.32 -2.55 1.78
C MET A 22 -26.48 -3.67 2.43
N SER A 23 -26.69 -4.93 2.08
CA SER A 23 -25.98 -6.07 2.66
C SER A 23 -25.04 -6.73 1.67
N GLN A 24 -23.83 -7.08 2.13
CA GLN A 24 -22.87 -7.90 1.41
C GLN A 24 -22.80 -9.29 2.02
N VAL A 25 -22.78 -10.31 1.16
CA VAL A 25 -22.67 -11.72 1.54
C VAL A 25 -21.50 -12.39 0.84
N THR A 26 -21.08 -13.58 1.33
CA THR A 26 -20.03 -14.34 0.63
C THR A 26 -20.58 -15.13 -0.56
N GLY A 27 -19.72 -15.39 -1.54
CA GLY A 27 -20.05 -16.22 -2.69
C GLY A 27 -20.40 -17.68 -2.35
N GLY A 28 -19.94 -18.16 -1.22
CA GLY A 28 -20.25 -19.51 -0.73
C GLY A 28 -21.75 -19.80 -0.59
N PHE A 29 -22.57 -18.77 -0.31
CA PHE A 29 -24.03 -18.93 -0.28
C PHE A 29 -24.64 -19.32 -1.65
N PHE A 30 -23.98 -19.00 -2.74
CA PHE A 30 -24.47 -19.27 -4.09
C PHE A 30 -23.90 -20.55 -4.71
N ASN A 31 -22.77 -21.03 -4.20
CA ASN A 31 -22.08 -22.22 -4.69
C ASN A 31 -22.48 -23.51 -3.96
N GLY A 32 -23.38 -23.42 -2.97
CA GLY A 32 -23.81 -24.56 -2.15
C GLY A 32 -22.79 -25.02 -1.11
N GLU A 33 -21.70 -24.29 -0.92
CA GLU A 33 -20.66 -24.59 0.06
C GLU A 33 -21.03 -24.08 1.47
N ILE A 34 -21.91 -23.08 1.56
CA ILE A 34 -22.44 -22.55 2.82
C ILE A 34 -23.95 -22.71 2.84
N VAL A 35 -24.42 -23.50 3.77
CA VAL A 35 -25.85 -23.64 4.06
C VAL A 35 -26.23 -22.53 5.04
N VAL A 36 -27.36 -21.83 4.81
CA VAL A 36 -27.85 -20.77 5.69
C VAL A 36 -28.46 -21.39 6.98
N THR A 37 -27.66 -22.14 7.68
CA THR A 37 -27.98 -22.79 8.97
C THR A 37 -26.73 -22.80 9.85
N GLY A 38 -26.88 -23.05 11.14
CA GLY A 38 -25.78 -23.05 12.10
C GLY A 38 -25.12 -21.68 12.27
N PRO A 39 -23.79 -21.57 12.28
CA PRO A 39 -23.07 -20.34 12.62
C PRO A 39 -23.40 -19.13 11.72
N MET A 40 -23.82 -19.39 10.46
CA MET A 40 -24.20 -18.29 9.55
C MET A 40 -25.62 -17.82 9.78
N ALA A 41 -26.54 -18.71 10.19
CA ALA A 41 -27.87 -18.31 10.62
C ALA A 41 -27.80 -17.46 11.91
N ASP A 42 -26.88 -17.81 12.83
CA ASP A 42 -26.63 -17.02 14.05
C ASP A 42 -26.14 -15.59 13.78
N LYS A 43 -25.64 -15.32 12.54
CA LYS A 43 -25.27 -13.98 12.07
C LYS A 43 -26.40 -13.22 11.38
N GLY A 44 -27.65 -13.68 11.48
CA GLY A 44 -28.81 -12.98 10.93
C GLY A 44 -29.06 -13.18 9.43
N PHE A 45 -28.32 -14.06 8.74
CA PHE A 45 -28.56 -14.37 7.33
C PHE A 45 -29.65 -15.45 7.16
N THR A 46 -30.66 -15.16 6.35
CA THR A 46 -31.70 -16.08 5.91
C THR A 46 -31.58 -16.31 4.40
N GLU A 47 -32.25 -17.34 3.86
CA GLU A 47 -32.30 -17.55 2.41
C GLU A 47 -32.91 -16.33 1.68
N ASP A 48 -33.95 -15.72 2.26
CA ASP A 48 -34.59 -14.55 1.68
C ASP A 48 -33.64 -13.35 1.65
N ASN A 49 -32.88 -13.11 2.72
CA ASN A 49 -31.87 -12.04 2.75
C ASN A 49 -30.80 -12.24 1.66
N VAL A 50 -30.29 -13.47 1.52
CA VAL A 50 -29.29 -13.80 0.49
C VAL A 50 -29.85 -13.58 -0.92
N ASN A 51 -31.12 -13.95 -1.18
CA ASN A 51 -31.75 -13.74 -2.49
C ASN A 51 -32.06 -12.26 -2.80
N LEU A 52 -31.92 -11.35 -1.84
CA LEU A 52 -32.11 -9.89 -2.01
C LEU A 52 -30.83 -9.08 -1.80
N ALA A 53 -29.69 -9.73 -1.44
CA ALA A 53 -28.42 -9.05 -1.13
C ALA A 53 -27.94 -8.16 -2.28
N GLY A 54 -27.34 -7.01 -1.94
CA GLY A 54 -26.88 -6.04 -2.95
C GLY A 54 -25.52 -6.40 -3.56
N SER A 55 -24.69 -7.15 -2.84
CA SER A 55 -23.30 -7.44 -3.25
C SER A 55 -22.79 -8.76 -2.69
N VAL A 56 -21.75 -9.26 -3.36
CA VAL A 56 -21.06 -10.54 -3.03
C VAL A 56 -19.56 -10.32 -3.01
N ILE A 57 -18.90 -10.87 -2.00
CA ILE A 57 -17.43 -10.92 -1.89
C ILE A 57 -16.92 -12.36 -2.02
N GLY A 58 -15.70 -12.53 -2.54
CA GLY A 58 -14.97 -13.81 -2.52
C GLY A 58 -15.38 -14.82 -3.57
N SER A 59 -16.18 -14.44 -4.58
CA SER A 59 -16.42 -15.26 -5.77
C SER A 59 -15.64 -14.72 -6.97
N MET A 60 -15.19 -15.60 -7.84
CA MET A 60 -14.35 -15.25 -9.00
C MET A 60 -14.52 -16.25 -10.14
N GLY A 61 -14.11 -15.78 -11.33
CA GLY A 61 -14.17 -16.56 -12.57
C GLY A 61 -15.45 -16.30 -13.38
N ALA A 62 -15.28 -15.98 -14.66
CA ALA A 62 -16.33 -15.48 -15.54
C ALA A 62 -17.56 -16.39 -15.60
N GLU A 63 -17.39 -17.70 -15.71
CA GLU A 63 -18.52 -18.64 -15.78
C GLU A 63 -19.28 -18.72 -14.45
N THR A 64 -18.53 -18.78 -13.34
CA THR A 64 -19.09 -18.82 -11.99
C THR A 64 -19.93 -17.58 -11.72
N LEU A 65 -19.36 -16.39 -11.94
CA LEU A 65 -20.03 -15.13 -11.66
C LEU A 65 -21.24 -14.89 -12.57
N LYS A 66 -21.15 -15.28 -13.85
CA LYS A 66 -22.33 -15.26 -14.76
C LYS A 66 -23.46 -16.17 -14.27
N SER A 67 -23.11 -17.37 -13.81
CA SER A 67 -24.11 -18.31 -13.28
C SER A 67 -24.79 -17.78 -12.02
N ILE A 68 -24.02 -17.25 -11.09
CA ILE A 68 -24.53 -16.62 -9.86
C ILE A 68 -25.45 -15.44 -10.22
N GLN A 69 -24.99 -14.54 -11.08
CA GLN A 69 -25.74 -13.35 -11.49
C GLN A 69 -27.07 -13.71 -12.13
N LYS A 70 -27.06 -14.69 -13.06
CA LYS A 70 -28.27 -15.16 -13.75
C LYS A 70 -29.28 -15.72 -12.74
N ASN A 71 -28.85 -16.68 -11.90
CA ASN A 71 -29.72 -17.36 -10.95
C ASN A 71 -30.28 -16.40 -9.91
N TYR A 72 -29.47 -15.43 -9.46
CA TYR A 72 -29.89 -14.39 -8.52
C TYR A 72 -30.94 -13.47 -9.14
N MET A 73 -30.70 -12.93 -10.33
CA MET A 73 -31.63 -12.01 -10.99
C MET A 73 -32.97 -12.67 -11.32
N GLU A 74 -33.00 -13.97 -11.62
CA GLU A 74 -34.24 -14.71 -11.86
C GLU A 74 -35.14 -14.78 -10.59
N LYS A 75 -34.52 -14.73 -9.40
CA LYS A 75 -35.25 -14.77 -8.11
C LYS A 75 -35.57 -13.36 -7.59
N HIS A 76 -34.73 -12.36 -7.89
CA HIS A 76 -34.89 -11.00 -7.37
C HIS A 76 -36.12 -10.32 -8.00
N PRO A 77 -37.09 -9.77 -7.22
CA PRO A 77 -38.34 -9.22 -7.73
C PRO A 77 -38.17 -8.15 -8.82
N HIS A 78 -37.21 -7.25 -8.66
CA HIS A 78 -36.90 -6.20 -9.63
C HIS A 78 -35.72 -6.50 -10.54
N HIS A 79 -35.22 -7.73 -10.54
CA HIS A 79 -34.07 -8.18 -11.36
C HIS A 79 -32.82 -7.27 -11.22
N ILE A 80 -32.59 -6.71 -10.02
CA ILE A 80 -31.45 -5.84 -9.74
C ILE A 80 -30.17 -6.71 -9.72
N PRO A 81 -29.12 -6.38 -10.50
CA PRO A 81 -27.90 -7.19 -10.54
C PRO A 81 -27.08 -7.07 -9.23
N LEU A 82 -26.36 -8.13 -8.88
CA LEU A 82 -25.37 -8.13 -7.81
C LEU A 82 -24.13 -7.30 -8.18
N LEU A 83 -23.47 -6.74 -7.18
CA LEU A 83 -22.09 -6.26 -7.28
C LEU A 83 -21.13 -7.37 -6.85
N PHE A 84 -20.18 -7.76 -7.68
CA PHE A 84 -19.11 -8.68 -7.32
C PHE A 84 -17.86 -7.90 -6.93
N MET A 85 -17.36 -8.17 -5.72
CA MET A 85 -16.28 -7.41 -5.09
C MET A 85 -15.16 -8.33 -4.60
N LEU A 86 -13.91 -7.84 -4.66
CA LEU A 86 -12.74 -8.55 -4.15
C LEU A 86 -11.61 -7.57 -3.84
N ASP A 87 -10.67 -7.96 -2.98
CA ASP A 87 -9.41 -7.26 -2.80
C ASP A 87 -8.46 -7.57 -3.97
N VAL A 88 -8.24 -6.59 -4.84
CA VAL A 88 -7.30 -6.65 -5.98
C VAL A 88 -6.23 -5.57 -5.73
N ILE A 89 -5.50 -5.70 -4.61
CA ILE A 89 -4.58 -4.67 -4.12
C ILE A 89 -3.26 -4.69 -4.89
N ASN A 90 -2.67 -5.87 -5.02
CA ASN A 90 -1.35 -6.07 -5.67
C ASN A 90 -1.48 -6.54 -7.13
N GLY A 91 -2.68 -6.60 -7.67
CA GLY A 91 -3.01 -7.23 -8.94
C GLY A 91 -4.04 -8.34 -8.77
N TYR A 92 -4.54 -8.91 -9.87
CA TYR A 92 -5.49 -10.03 -9.83
C TYR A 92 -4.75 -11.36 -9.88
N LYS A 93 -4.39 -11.87 -11.04
CA LYS A 93 -3.58 -13.10 -11.22
C LYS A 93 -2.12 -12.74 -11.54
N THR A 94 -1.90 -11.73 -12.38
CA THR A 94 -0.60 -11.07 -12.51
C THR A 94 -0.41 -10.20 -11.28
N VAL A 95 0.46 -10.63 -10.37
CA VAL A 95 0.76 -9.90 -9.14
C VAL A 95 1.93 -8.96 -9.37
N PHE A 96 1.69 -7.68 -9.12
CA PHE A 96 2.69 -6.62 -9.13
C PHE A 96 3.41 -6.53 -7.78
N PRO A 97 4.51 -5.77 -7.68
CA PRO A 97 5.09 -5.45 -6.39
C PRO A 97 4.05 -4.84 -5.43
N ILE A 98 4.20 -5.11 -4.14
CA ILE A 98 3.31 -4.54 -3.12
C ILE A 98 3.26 -3.00 -3.23
N PRO A 99 2.18 -2.32 -2.79
CA PRO A 99 2.06 -0.87 -2.89
C PRO A 99 3.24 -0.09 -2.30
N LEU A 100 3.82 -0.54 -1.18
CA LEU A 100 5.02 0.07 -0.62
C LEU A 100 6.21 0.03 -1.60
N ALA A 101 6.39 -1.08 -2.30
CA ALA A 101 7.39 -1.19 -3.36
C ALA A 101 7.06 -0.30 -4.56
N GLN A 102 5.79 -0.20 -4.94
CA GLN A 102 5.38 0.72 -6.01
C GLN A 102 5.68 2.17 -5.62
N GLY A 103 5.44 2.58 -4.35
CA GLY A 103 5.84 3.87 -3.81
C GLY A 103 7.33 4.15 -3.97
N ALA A 104 8.18 3.12 -3.82
CA ALA A 104 9.63 3.22 -4.02
C ALA A 104 10.03 3.56 -5.46
N SER A 105 9.16 3.33 -6.44
CA SER A 105 9.45 3.73 -7.83
C SER A 105 9.49 5.25 -8.02
N PHE A 106 8.78 6.02 -7.21
CA PHE A 106 8.50 7.44 -7.45
C PHE A 106 7.95 7.68 -8.88
N GLU A 107 7.11 6.75 -9.34
CA GLU A 107 6.47 6.81 -10.66
C GLU A 107 4.96 6.47 -10.52
N PRO A 108 4.10 7.42 -10.13
CA PRO A 108 2.65 7.18 -10.00
C PRO A 108 2.01 6.62 -11.28
N GLU A 109 2.48 7.06 -12.46
CA GLU A 109 1.99 6.61 -13.77
C GLU A 109 2.25 5.09 -13.98
N LEU A 110 3.30 4.55 -13.38
CA LEU A 110 3.56 3.10 -13.40
C LEU A 110 2.49 2.35 -12.58
N SER A 111 2.11 2.87 -11.42
CA SER A 111 1.04 2.29 -10.60
C SER A 111 -0.32 2.41 -11.26
N GLU A 112 -0.59 3.49 -12.02
CA GLU A 112 -1.80 3.62 -12.85
C GLU A 112 -1.86 2.48 -13.88
N GLN A 113 -0.75 2.17 -14.56
CA GLN A 113 -0.67 1.06 -15.50
C GLN A 113 -0.87 -0.30 -14.83
N CYS A 114 -0.25 -0.53 -13.65
CA CYS A 114 -0.42 -1.75 -12.88
C CYS A 114 -1.89 -1.94 -12.45
N ALA A 115 -2.54 -0.88 -11.95
CA ALA A 115 -3.95 -0.89 -11.58
C ALA A 115 -4.87 -1.13 -12.78
N SER A 116 -4.55 -0.58 -13.95
CA SER A 116 -5.31 -0.81 -15.20
C SER A 116 -5.23 -2.28 -15.65
N VAL A 117 -4.06 -2.90 -15.56
CA VAL A 117 -3.91 -4.35 -15.85
C VAL A 117 -4.67 -5.19 -14.82
N ALA A 118 -4.57 -4.85 -13.54
CA ALA A 118 -5.31 -5.52 -12.47
C ALA A 118 -6.83 -5.42 -12.68
N ALA A 119 -7.33 -4.24 -13.06
CA ALA A 119 -8.72 -4.02 -13.42
C ALA A 119 -9.16 -4.87 -14.62
N LYS A 120 -8.33 -4.93 -15.67
CA LYS A 120 -8.60 -5.72 -16.86
C LYS A 120 -8.73 -7.20 -16.55
N GLU A 121 -7.79 -7.78 -15.82
CA GLU A 121 -7.86 -9.19 -15.43
C GLU A 121 -9.05 -9.49 -14.51
N ALA A 122 -9.32 -8.60 -13.55
CA ALA A 122 -10.44 -8.73 -12.62
C ALA A 122 -11.80 -8.62 -13.35
N SER A 123 -11.95 -7.66 -14.28
CA SER A 123 -13.21 -7.44 -14.98
C SER A 123 -13.56 -8.57 -15.94
N VAL A 124 -12.58 -9.13 -16.66
CA VAL A 124 -12.85 -10.30 -17.54
C VAL A 124 -13.23 -11.54 -16.75
N SER A 125 -12.85 -11.60 -15.46
CA SER A 125 -13.30 -12.62 -14.51
C SER A 125 -14.65 -12.30 -13.87
N GLY A 126 -15.25 -11.14 -14.17
CA GLY A 126 -16.59 -10.74 -13.76
C GLY A 126 -16.66 -9.88 -12.50
N LEU A 127 -15.54 -9.36 -11.99
CA LEU A 127 -15.52 -8.45 -10.85
C LEU A 127 -15.93 -7.03 -11.26
N HIS A 128 -16.63 -6.34 -10.38
CA HIS A 128 -17.13 -4.98 -10.58
C HIS A 128 -16.45 -3.94 -9.69
N VAL A 129 -15.95 -4.35 -8.53
CA VAL A 129 -15.36 -3.48 -7.50
C VAL A 129 -14.09 -4.12 -6.94
N THR A 130 -13.07 -3.30 -6.74
CA THR A 130 -11.90 -3.66 -5.92
C THR A 130 -11.87 -2.86 -4.63
N PHE A 131 -11.44 -3.48 -3.52
CA PHE A 131 -11.14 -2.80 -2.26
C PHE A 131 -9.72 -2.24 -2.25
N ALA A 132 -9.43 -1.42 -3.27
CA ALA A 132 -8.17 -0.71 -3.47
C ALA A 132 -8.43 0.65 -4.16
N PRO A 133 -7.52 1.63 -3.97
CA PRO A 133 -6.26 1.58 -3.23
C PRO A 133 -6.43 1.72 -1.71
N MET A 134 -5.50 1.11 -0.96
CA MET A 134 -5.28 1.44 0.43
C MET A 134 -4.39 2.69 0.50
N THR A 135 -4.88 3.75 1.13
CA THR A 135 -4.22 5.06 1.16
C THR A 135 -3.92 5.55 2.58
N ASP A 136 -3.93 4.65 3.56
CA ASP A 136 -3.51 4.96 4.91
C ASP A 136 -2.06 5.44 4.92
N LEU A 137 -1.81 6.59 5.55
CA LEU A 137 -0.46 7.08 5.78
C LEU A 137 0.19 6.23 6.88
N VAL A 138 1.39 5.69 6.61
CA VAL A 138 2.07 4.76 7.52
C VAL A 138 3.37 5.35 8.05
N ARG A 139 3.55 5.31 9.38
CA ARG A 139 4.75 5.80 10.06
C ARG A 139 5.34 4.79 11.05
N ASP A 140 4.57 3.76 11.39
CA ASP A 140 4.99 2.71 12.33
C ASP A 140 5.23 1.40 11.59
N ALA A 141 6.50 1.05 11.39
CA ALA A 141 6.92 -0.16 10.70
C ALA A 141 6.49 -1.47 11.41
N ARG A 142 6.02 -1.41 12.65
CA ARG A 142 5.50 -2.57 13.37
C ARG A 142 4.13 -3.01 12.88
N TRP A 143 3.36 -2.10 12.28
CA TRP A 143 2.05 -2.42 11.70
C TRP A 143 2.20 -3.26 10.43
N GLY A 144 1.53 -4.42 10.38
CA GLY A 144 1.67 -5.36 9.27
C GLY A 144 1.19 -4.82 7.93
N ARG A 145 0.15 -3.98 7.95
CA ARG A 145 -0.47 -3.40 6.75
C ARG A 145 0.34 -2.27 6.10
N VAL A 146 1.49 -1.93 6.65
CA VAL A 146 2.45 -1.00 5.99
C VAL A 146 2.69 -1.39 4.54
N MET A 147 2.73 -2.68 4.22
CA MET A 147 2.93 -3.19 2.86
C MET A 147 1.87 -2.74 1.85
N GLU A 148 0.65 -2.43 2.32
CA GLU A 148 -0.48 -2.04 1.48
C GLU A 148 -0.48 -0.54 1.14
N SER A 149 0.28 0.28 1.88
CA SER A 149 0.43 1.73 1.68
C SER A 149 1.60 2.06 0.75
N THR A 150 1.61 3.26 0.20
CA THR A 150 2.74 3.79 -0.58
C THR A 150 3.73 4.60 0.25
N GLY A 151 3.61 4.61 1.58
CA GLY A 151 4.66 5.09 2.48
C GLY A 151 4.25 6.16 3.50
N GLU A 152 5.27 6.89 4.02
CA GLU A 152 5.14 7.82 5.14
C GLU A 152 4.82 9.26 4.74
N ASP A 153 4.86 9.56 3.43
CA ASP A 153 4.69 10.92 2.92
C ASP A 153 3.28 11.16 2.36
N PRO A 154 2.53 12.16 2.86
CA PRO A 154 1.16 12.41 2.43
C PRO A 154 1.05 12.91 0.98
N TYR A 155 2.05 13.64 0.46
CA TYR A 155 2.05 14.11 -0.92
C TYR A 155 2.28 12.94 -1.90
N LEU A 156 3.32 12.13 -1.65
CA LEU A 156 3.60 10.94 -2.45
C LEU A 156 2.42 9.97 -2.44
N ASN A 157 1.86 9.68 -1.26
CA ASN A 157 0.71 8.80 -1.09
C ASN A 157 -0.53 9.32 -1.85
N SER A 158 -0.77 10.64 -1.86
CA SER A 158 -1.86 11.27 -2.62
C SER A 158 -1.70 11.09 -4.14
N LEU A 159 -0.48 11.21 -4.66
CA LEU A 159 -0.21 11.01 -6.09
C LEU A 159 -0.46 9.56 -6.51
N PHE A 160 0.01 8.60 -5.71
CA PHE A 160 -0.20 7.18 -5.99
C PHE A 160 -1.68 6.78 -5.84
N CYS A 161 -2.39 7.30 -4.82
CA CYS A 161 -3.82 7.07 -4.67
C CYS A 161 -4.60 7.55 -5.91
N THR A 162 -4.32 8.78 -6.37
CA THR A 162 -4.91 9.34 -7.60
C THR A 162 -4.66 8.46 -8.82
N ALA A 163 -3.41 8.03 -9.00
CA ALA A 163 -3.01 7.19 -10.13
C ALA A 163 -3.70 5.82 -10.10
N MET A 164 -3.73 5.16 -8.94
CA MET A 164 -4.38 3.85 -8.80
C MET A 164 -5.89 3.93 -9.04
N VAL A 165 -6.59 4.94 -8.50
CA VAL A 165 -8.02 5.15 -8.76
C VAL A 165 -8.28 5.31 -10.26
N ARG A 166 -7.48 6.12 -10.96
CA ARG A 166 -7.59 6.30 -12.42
C ARG A 166 -7.29 5.00 -13.16
N GLY A 167 -6.29 4.25 -12.74
CA GLY A 167 -5.95 2.95 -13.33
C GLY A 167 -7.09 1.94 -13.24
N PHE A 168 -7.73 1.80 -12.06
CA PHE A 168 -8.84 0.89 -11.87
C PHE A 168 -10.11 1.33 -12.64
N GLN A 169 -10.43 2.62 -12.64
CA GLN A 169 -11.70 3.14 -13.15
C GLN A 169 -11.65 3.62 -14.60
N GLY A 170 -10.47 3.83 -15.17
CA GLY A 170 -10.32 4.41 -16.51
C GLY A 170 -10.98 5.78 -16.62
N ASN A 171 -11.47 6.11 -17.81
CA ASN A 171 -12.18 7.36 -18.04
C ASN A 171 -13.66 7.30 -17.61
N SER A 172 -14.23 6.10 -17.59
CA SER A 172 -15.62 5.86 -17.20
C SER A 172 -15.79 4.43 -16.69
N LEU A 173 -16.55 4.26 -15.61
CA LEU A 173 -16.92 2.93 -15.09
C LEU A 173 -17.75 2.10 -16.06
N LYS A 174 -18.34 2.70 -17.12
CA LYS A 174 -19.02 1.98 -18.19
C LYS A 174 -18.07 1.41 -19.25
N ASP A 175 -16.84 1.91 -19.28
CA ASP A 175 -15.86 1.43 -20.24
C ASP A 175 -15.51 -0.04 -19.97
N ASN A 176 -15.12 -0.74 -21.03
CA ASN A 176 -14.65 -2.11 -20.89
C ASN A 176 -13.41 -2.15 -19.99
N TYR A 177 -13.35 -3.19 -19.19
CA TYR A 177 -12.23 -3.48 -18.26
C TYR A 177 -12.07 -2.51 -17.09
N ALA A 178 -12.93 -1.50 -16.94
CA ALA A 178 -12.97 -0.64 -15.76
C ALA A 178 -13.70 -1.35 -14.60
N ILE A 179 -13.17 -1.23 -13.40
CA ILE A 179 -13.82 -1.65 -12.14
C ILE A 179 -13.84 -0.48 -11.16
N ALA A 180 -14.81 -0.44 -10.26
CA ALA A 180 -14.91 0.62 -9.26
C ALA A 180 -13.83 0.48 -8.21
N ALA A 181 -13.12 1.57 -7.91
CA ALA A 181 -12.13 1.66 -6.86
C ALA A 181 -12.79 2.00 -5.51
N CYS A 182 -12.30 1.40 -4.43
CA CYS A 182 -12.68 1.66 -3.06
C CYS A 182 -11.47 2.15 -2.28
N VAL A 183 -11.42 3.43 -1.96
CA VAL A 183 -10.34 4.01 -1.14
C VAL A 183 -10.52 3.60 0.31
N LYS A 184 -9.46 3.09 0.95
CA LYS A 184 -9.52 2.56 2.32
C LYS A 184 -8.27 2.87 3.13
N HIS A 185 -8.35 2.85 4.47
CA HIS A 185 -9.53 2.71 5.34
C HIS A 185 -9.82 4.05 6.00
N PHE A 186 -11.01 4.59 5.83
CA PHE A 186 -11.34 5.95 6.27
C PHE A 186 -11.74 5.98 7.76
N ALA A 187 -10.90 6.58 8.67
CA ALA A 187 -9.65 7.22 8.39
C ALA A 187 -8.68 7.12 9.57
N GLY A 188 -7.39 7.37 9.27
CA GLY A 188 -6.37 7.42 10.32
C GLY A 188 -5.84 6.05 10.75
N TYR A 189 -6.25 4.96 10.12
CA TYR A 189 -5.92 3.59 10.51
C TYR A 189 -4.41 3.28 10.47
N GLY A 190 -3.64 3.99 9.66
CA GLY A 190 -2.17 3.87 9.59
C GLY A 190 -1.40 4.38 10.82
N ALA A 191 -2.11 4.86 11.86
CA ALA A 191 -1.54 5.30 13.13
C ALA A 191 -2.00 4.47 14.34
N PRO A 192 -2.09 3.13 14.26
CA PRO A 192 -2.57 2.33 15.38
C PRO A 192 -1.57 2.38 16.53
N THR A 193 -2.07 2.52 17.76
CA THR A 193 -1.22 2.59 18.95
C THR A 193 -0.30 1.38 19.05
N ALA A 194 1.01 1.65 19.13
CA ALA A 194 2.09 0.66 19.19
C ALA A 194 2.19 -0.25 17.94
N GLY A 195 1.70 0.20 16.77
CA GLY A 195 1.73 -0.58 15.54
C GLY A 195 0.87 -1.84 15.57
N ARG A 196 -0.05 -1.98 16.52
CA ARG A 196 -0.93 -3.15 16.63
C ARG A 196 -2.16 -2.98 15.77
N ASP A 197 -2.38 -3.91 14.87
CA ASP A 197 -3.59 -3.93 14.04
C ASP A 197 -4.86 -3.94 14.89
N TYR A 198 -5.95 -3.38 14.37
CA TYR A 198 -7.25 -3.22 15.04
C TYR A 198 -7.23 -2.37 16.32
N ASN A 199 -6.10 -1.73 16.63
CA ASN A 199 -5.99 -0.92 17.85
C ASN A 199 -6.52 0.50 17.66
N THR A 200 -6.73 1.18 18.78
CA THR A 200 -7.15 2.59 18.82
C THR A 200 -6.12 3.50 18.19
N VAL A 201 -6.59 4.62 17.65
CA VAL A 201 -5.77 5.70 17.10
C VAL A 201 -6.01 6.96 17.93
N GLU A 202 -4.91 7.57 18.35
CA GLU A 202 -4.90 8.84 19.08
C GLU A 202 -4.09 9.88 18.31
N LEU A 203 -4.79 10.77 17.62
CA LEU A 203 -4.23 11.86 16.83
C LEU A 203 -4.89 13.18 17.24
N SER A 204 -4.11 14.27 17.28
CA SER A 204 -4.70 15.60 17.37
C SER A 204 -5.52 15.87 16.10
N GLU A 205 -6.57 16.70 16.21
CA GLU A 205 -7.37 17.13 15.04
C GLU A 205 -6.48 17.76 13.96
N HIS A 206 -5.45 18.52 14.38
CA HIS A 206 -4.49 19.13 13.45
C HIS A 206 -3.70 18.06 12.69
N THR A 207 -3.05 17.11 13.40
CA THR A 207 -2.28 16.02 12.77
C THR A 207 -3.15 15.17 11.86
N PHE A 208 -4.37 14.85 12.30
CA PHE A 208 -5.32 14.06 11.52
C PHE A 208 -5.66 14.74 10.19
N ARG A 209 -6.00 16.03 10.22
CA ARG A 209 -6.34 16.78 9.01
C ARG A 209 -5.16 17.07 8.11
N GLU A 210 -4.02 17.43 8.69
CA GLU A 210 -2.83 17.83 7.95
C GLU A 210 -2.16 16.65 7.22
N PHE A 211 -2.10 15.48 7.84
CA PHE A 211 -1.33 14.35 7.30
C PHE A 211 -2.16 13.15 6.88
N TYR A 212 -3.25 12.83 7.58
CA TYR A 212 -3.98 11.58 7.36
C TYR A 212 -5.19 11.71 6.42
N LEU A 213 -5.76 12.90 6.23
CA LEU A 213 -6.88 13.11 5.30
C LEU A 213 -6.49 13.41 3.85
N PRO A 214 -5.32 14.02 3.53
CA PRO A 214 -5.04 14.47 2.16
C PRO A 214 -5.07 13.38 1.10
N SER A 215 -4.56 12.19 1.40
CA SER A 215 -4.54 11.07 0.45
C SER A 215 -5.95 10.52 0.15
N TYR A 216 -6.86 10.55 1.13
CA TYR A 216 -8.27 10.23 0.88
C TYR A 216 -8.95 11.27 0.02
N GLN A 217 -8.67 12.58 0.28
CA GLN A 217 -9.18 13.66 -0.56
C GLN A 217 -8.72 13.49 -2.01
N ALA A 218 -7.44 13.17 -2.21
CA ALA A 218 -6.89 12.92 -3.54
C ALA A 218 -7.59 11.77 -4.27
N GLY A 219 -7.93 10.69 -3.55
CA GLY A 219 -8.70 9.57 -4.10
C GLY A 219 -10.14 9.96 -4.47
N ILE A 220 -10.80 10.76 -3.63
CA ILE A 220 -12.14 11.29 -3.88
C ILE A 220 -12.13 12.23 -5.10
N ASP A 221 -11.16 13.13 -5.18
CA ASP A 221 -10.99 14.06 -6.30
C ASP A 221 -10.66 13.34 -7.61
N ALA A 222 -10.00 12.19 -7.53
CA ALA A 222 -9.78 11.30 -8.66
C ALA A 222 -11.06 10.54 -9.09
N GLY A 223 -12.15 10.65 -8.34
CA GLY A 223 -13.45 10.06 -8.64
C GLY A 223 -13.67 8.67 -8.08
N ALA A 224 -13.00 8.28 -7.00
CA ALA A 224 -13.22 6.99 -6.33
C ALA A 224 -14.72 6.72 -6.10
N ALA A 225 -15.18 5.57 -6.54
CA ALA A 225 -16.61 5.22 -6.50
C ALA A 225 -17.07 4.77 -5.11
N LEU A 226 -16.15 4.22 -4.32
CA LEU A 226 -16.41 3.76 -2.95
C LEU A 226 -15.34 4.30 -2.00
N VAL A 227 -15.74 4.39 -0.73
CA VAL A 227 -14.85 4.55 0.44
C VAL A 227 -15.20 3.47 1.44
N MET A 228 -14.19 2.87 2.10
CA MET A 228 -14.39 1.88 3.16
C MET A 228 -14.04 2.49 4.51
N THR A 229 -14.89 2.23 5.53
CA THR A 229 -14.63 2.66 6.91
C THR A 229 -13.46 1.88 7.51
N SER A 230 -12.82 2.44 8.54
CA SER A 230 -11.73 1.78 9.25
C SER A 230 -12.18 1.12 10.57
N PHE A 231 -11.36 0.22 11.11
CA PHE A 231 -11.61 -0.48 12.37
C PHE A 231 -11.33 0.36 13.62
N ASN A 232 -10.44 1.36 13.52
CA ASN A 232 -9.99 2.15 14.66
C ASN A 232 -11.01 3.17 15.15
N THR A 233 -10.74 3.76 16.31
CA THR A 233 -11.45 4.93 16.81
C THR A 233 -10.83 6.22 16.27
N VAL A 234 -11.67 7.24 16.10
CA VAL A 234 -11.26 8.64 15.85
C VAL A 234 -11.91 9.51 16.91
N ASN A 235 -11.12 10.24 17.69
CA ASN A 235 -11.61 11.04 18.84
C ASN A 235 -12.45 10.19 19.81
N GLY A 236 -12.04 8.94 20.08
CA GLY A 236 -12.73 8.02 20.99
C GLY A 236 -14.00 7.36 20.45
N ILE A 237 -14.37 7.59 19.18
CA ILE A 237 -15.56 7.01 18.55
C ILE A 237 -15.11 6.05 17.44
N PRO A 238 -15.58 4.79 17.42
CA PRO A 238 -15.30 3.86 16.32
C PRO A 238 -15.67 4.47 14.96
N ALA A 239 -14.75 4.44 14.01
CA ALA A 239 -14.91 5.13 12.73
C ALA A 239 -16.23 4.76 12.02
N THR A 240 -16.58 3.48 11.99
CA THR A 240 -17.80 2.96 11.35
C THR A 240 -19.08 3.57 11.93
N GLY A 241 -19.12 3.88 13.24
CA GLY A 241 -20.27 4.53 13.91
C GLY A 241 -20.12 6.05 14.10
N ASN A 242 -19.04 6.65 13.56
CA ASN A 242 -18.71 8.05 13.79
C ASN A 242 -19.41 9.00 12.79
N LYS A 243 -20.58 9.50 13.16
CA LYS A 243 -21.37 10.41 12.33
C LYS A 243 -20.61 11.67 11.92
N LYS A 244 -19.84 12.29 12.84
CA LYS A 244 -19.03 13.47 12.53
C LYS A 244 -17.98 13.16 11.45
N LEU A 245 -17.31 12.02 11.57
CA LEU A 245 -16.31 11.61 10.58
C LEU A 245 -16.93 11.33 9.21
N MET A 246 -18.04 10.57 9.17
CA MET A 246 -18.63 10.11 7.92
C MET A 246 -19.53 11.14 7.25
N ARG A 247 -20.35 11.90 8.02
CA ARG A 247 -21.25 12.89 7.42
C ARG A 247 -20.59 14.26 7.31
N ASP A 248 -20.03 14.80 8.41
CA ASP A 248 -19.55 16.19 8.36
C ASP A 248 -18.21 16.27 7.59
N ILE A 249 -17.27 15.34 7.85
CA ILE A 249 -15.95 15.38 7.18
C ILE A 249 -16.04 14.76 5.79
N LEU A 250 -16.38 13.46 5.68
CA LEU A 250 -16.35 12.77 4.40
C LEU A 250 -17.39 13.31 3.40
N ARG A 251 -18.67 13.40 3.81
CA ARG A 251 -19.74 13.82 2.88
C ARG A 251 -19.75 15.33 2.63
N GLU A 252 -19.72 16.15 3.70
CA GLU A 252 -19.92 17.60 3.56
C GLU A 252 -18.64 18.35 3.23
N GLN A 253 -17.52 18.09 3.93
CA GLN A 253 -16.28 18.82 3.70
C GLN A 253 -15.53 18.27 2.48
N MET A 254 -15.31 16.95 2.41
CA MET A 254 -14.58 16.31 1.30
C MET A 254 -15.44 16.05 0.06
N LYS A 255 -16.77 16.30 0.12
CA LYS A 255 -17.71 16.18 -1.02
C LYS A 255 -17.84 14.79 -1.62
N PHE A 256 -17.64 13.75 -0.83
CA PHE A 256 -17.82 12.38 -1.32
C PHE A 256 -19.31 12.03 -1.47
N ASP A 257 -19.73 11.67 -2.68
CA ASP A 257 -21.13 11.28 -3.02
C ASP A 257 -21.29 9.80 -3.39
N GLY A 258 -20.18 9.03 -3.39
CA GLY A 258 -20.15 7.60 -3.69
C GLY A 258 -20.67 6.71 -2.55
N VAL A 259 -20.46 5.41 -2.68
CA VAL A 259 -20.89 4.41 -1.71
C VAL A 259 -19.90 4.30 -0.55
N LEU A 260 -20.40 4.36 0.68
CA LEU A 260 -19.63 4.10 1.90
C LEU A 260 -19.92 2.67 2.37
N ILE A 261 -18.90 1.82 2.33
CA ILE A 261 -18.99 0.43 2.79
C ILE A 261 -18.25 0.27 4.13
N SER A 262 -18.78 -0.55 5.05
CA SER A 262 -18.01 -0.93 6.24
C SER A 262 -16.82 -1.81 5.85
N ASP A 263 -15.79 -1.88 6.67
CA ASP A 263 -14.84 -2.97 6.61
C ASP A 263 -15.46 -4.28 7.10
N TRP A 264 -14.73 -5.42 6.94
CA TRP A 264 -15.20 -6.75 7.32
C TRP A 264 -15.62 -6.81 8.78
N ALA A 265 -16.89 -7.10 9.01
CA ALA A 265 -17.52 -7.16 10.34
C ALA A 265 -17.43 -5.86 11.18
N ALA A 266 -16.98 -4.73 10.63
CA ALA A 266 -16.71 -3.51 11.40
C ALA A 266 -17.97 -2.90 12.07
N ILE A 267 -19.18 -3.19 11.56
CA ILE A 267 -20.42 -2.78 12.25
C ILE A 267 -20.63 -3.59 13.55
N GLU A 268 -20.27 -4.87 13.55
CA GLU A 268 -20.37 -5.70 14.77
C GLU A 268 -19.30 -5.31 15.79
N GLU A 269 -18.10 -4.92 15.32
CA GLU A 269 -16.97 -4.56 16.17
C GLU A 269 -17.22 -3.32 17.03
N ILE A 270 -18.12 -2.41 16.63
CA ILE A 270 -18.45 -1.25 17.47
C ILE A 270 -19.13 -1.64 18.80
N ILE A 271 -19.66 -2.86 18.90
CA ILE A 271 -20.15 -3.47 20.15
C ILE A 271 -18.95 -3.82 21.05
N TYR A 272 -17.92 -4.45 20.49
CA TYR A 272 -16.71 -4.81 21.23
C TYR A 272 -15.88 -3.60 21.67
N HIS A 273 -15.97 -2.49 20.94
CA HIS A 273 -15.45 -1.20 21.39
C HIS A 273 -16.18 -0.65 22.62
N GLY A 274 -17.32 -1.23 23.01
CA GLY A 274 -18.18 -0.71 24.09
C GLY A 274 -18.92 0.57 23.71
N TYR A 275 -19.06 0.85 22.41
CA TYR A 275 -19.79 2.01 21.89
C TYR A 275 -21.30 1.73 21.72
N CYS A 276 -21.67 0.48 21.47
CA CYS A 276 -23.04 0.00 21.37
C CYS A 276 -23.26 -1.17 22.33
N ALA A 277 -24.48 -1.31 22.84
CA ALA A 277 -24.84 -2.39 23.75
C ALA A 277 -25.13 -3.71 23.03
N ASP A 278 -25.70 -3.63 21.82
CA ASP A 278 -26.15 -4.77 21.04
C ASP A 278 -26.17 -4.49 19.53
N ARG A 279 -26.59 -5.49 18.75
CA ARG A 279 -26.66 -5.44 17.29
C ARG A 279 -27.70 -4.43 16.77
N GLU A 280 -28.81 -4.22 17.50
CA GLU A 280 -29.83 -3.22 17.14
C GLU A 280 -29.25 -1.81 17.24
N GLU A 281 -28.58 -1.48 18.35
CA GLU A 281 -27.92 -0.17 18.51
C GLU A 281 -26.79 0.00 17.50
N ALA A 282 -26.02 -1.06 17.20
CA ALA A 282 -24.96 -1.02 16.18
C ALA A 282 -25.52 -0.69 14.79
N ALA A 283 -26.64 -1.31 14.37
CA ALA A 283 -27.34 -0.98 13.14
C ALA A 283 -27.73 0.50 13.08
N ALA A 284 -28.34 1.01 14.18
CA ALA A 284 -28.76 2.40 14.29
C ALA A 284 -27.61 3.39 14.13
N ARG A 285 -26.50 3.14 14.84
CA ARG A 285 -25.31 4.00 14.81
C ARG A 285 -24.65 4.03 13.43
N ALA A 286 -24.47 2.87 12.81
CA ALA A 286 -23.83 2.77 11.50
C ALA A 286 -24.66 3.43 10.39
N VAL A 287 -25.98 3.16 10.33
CA VAL A 287 -26.85 3.78 9.31
C VAL A 287 -27.01 5.29 9.52
N ASP A 288 -27.08 5.77 10.77
CA ASP A 288 -27.13 7.22 11.07
C ASP A 288 -25.79 7.90 10.72
N ALA A 289 -24.66 7.21 10.91
CA ALA A 289 -23.36 7.66 10.44
C ALA A 289 -23.27 7.72 8.90
N GLY A 290 -24.13 7.01 8.17
CA GLY A 290 -24.19 7.03 6.70
C GLY A 290 -23.44 5.91 6.02
N VAL A 291 -23.19 4.78 6.71
CA VAL A 291 -22.66 3.56 6.12
C VAL A 291 -23.74 2.92 5.23
N ASP A 292 -23.44 2.82 3.92
CA ASP A 292 -24.40 2.35 2.92
C ASP A 292 -24.42 0.82 2.78
N ILE A 293 -23.27 0.14 2.97
CA ILE A 293 -23.16 -1.32 2.86
C ILE A 293 -22.57 -1.92 4.13
N ASP A 294 -23.28 -2.89 4.70
CA ASP A 294 -22.83 -3.77 5.78
C ASP A 294 -22.03 -4.94 5.20
N MET A 295 -20.71 -4.94 5.44
CA MET A 295 -19.86 -6.04 5.01
C MET A 295 -19.90 -7.19 6.01
N MET A 296 -20.61 -8.25 5.65
CA MET A 296 -20.57 -9.58 6.26
C MET A 296 -21.14 -9.75 7.67
N THR A 297 -21.80 -8.76 8.28
CA THR A 297 -22.39 -8.96 9.63
C THR A 297 -23.83 -9.47 9.62
N GLY A 298 -24.61 -9.13 8.61
CA GLY A 298 -26.07 -9.36 8.58
C GLY A 298 -26.86 -8.46 9.52
N ILE A 299 -26.20 -7.54 10.22
CA ILE A 299 -26.83 -6.65 11.23
C ILE A 299 -27.91 -5.77 10.59
N TYR A 300 -27.67 -5.26 9.39
CA TYR A 300 -28.67 -4.44 8.67
C TYR A 300 -29.91 -5.28 8.29
N SER A 301 -29.71 -6.44 7.70
CA SER A 301 -30.80 -7.34 7.30
C SER A 301 -31.64 -7.81 8.48
N GLU A 302 -31.01 -8.02 9.64
CA GLU A 302 -31.67 -8.48 10.86
C GLU A 302 -32.53 -7.39 11.51
N ASN A 303 -32.06 -6.14 11.53
CA ASN A 303 -32.63 -5.13 12.44
C ASN A 303 -33.36 -3.98 11.74
N LEU A 304 -32.83 -3.45 10.60
CA LEU A 304 -33.28 -2.16 10.06
C LEU A 304 -34.77 -2.13 9.67
N CYS A 305 -35.29 -3.22 9.08
CA CYS A 305 -36.70 -3.25 8.68
C CYS A 305 -37.64 -3.06 9.89
N GLN A 306 -37.37 -3.75 11.01
CA GLN A 306 -38.20 -3.62 12.22
C GLN A 306 -38.02 -2.26 12.86
N MET A 307 -36.79 -1.72 12.88
CA MET A 307 -36.50 -0.40 13.43
C MET A 307 -37.22 0.74 12.69
N VAL A 308 -37.33 0.63 11.35
CA VAL A 308 -38.10 1.60 10.55
C VAL A 308 -39.58 1.50 10.89
N ARG A 309 -40.16 0.29 10.98
CA ARG A 309 -41.56 0.07 11.35
C ARG A 309 -41.90 0.58 12.76
N ASP A 310 -40.94 0.48 13.68
CA ASP A 310 -41.08 0.98 15.06
C ASP A 310 -40.83 2.49 15.18
N GLY A 311 -40.46 3.16 14.07
CA GLY A 311 -40.15 4.59 14.06
C GLY A 311 -38.84 4.96 14.76
N LYS A 312 -37.95 3.98 15.02
CA LYS A 312 -36.64 4.19 15.64
C LYS A 312 -35.61 4.75 14.63
N ILE A 313 -35.74 4.37 13.35
CA ILE A 313 -34.95 4.84 12.22
C ILE A 313 -35.86 5.43 11.16
N ARG A 314 -35.45 6.53 10.55
CA ARG A 314 -36.15 7.14 9.43
C ARG A 314 -35.89 6.36 8.14
N GLU A 315 -36.95 6.05 7.37
CA GLU A 315 -36.81 5.31 6.11
C GLU A 315 -35.95 6.06 5.09
N GLU A 316 -35.90 7.39 5.15
CA GLU A 316 -35.05 8.20 4.25
C GLU A 316 -33.56 7.88 4.35
N LEU A 317 -33.04 7.36 5.48
CA LEU A 317 -31.68 6.91 5.62
C LEU A 317 -31.42 5.64 4.80
N ILE A 318 -32.41 4.75 4.75
CA ILE A 318 -32.38 3.53 3.93
C ILE A 318 -32.46 3.89 2.45
N ASP A 319 -33.38 4.79 2.08
CA ASP A 319 -33.54 5.29 0.72
C ASP A 319 -32.26 5.94 0.19
N GLU A 320 -31.62 6.76 1.04
CA GLU A 320 -30.35 7.43 0.71
C GLU A 320 -29.22 6.42 0.40
N ALA A 321 -29.05 5.42 1.25
CA ALA A 321 -28.02 4.39 1.10
C ALA A 321 -28.31 3.50 -0.13
N CYS A 322 -29.54 2.99 -0.24
CA CYS A 322 -29.95 2.15 -1.37
C CYS A 322 -29.80 2.90 -2.71
N LEU A 323 -30.17 4.18 -2.77
CA LEU A 323 -30.03 4.98 -4.00
C LEU A 323 -28.57 5.13 -4.43
N ARG A 324 -27.62 5.32 -3.51
CA ARG A 324 -26.19 5.35 -3.84
C ARG A 324 -25.72 4.02 -4.43
N ILE A 325 -26.16 2.90 -3.88
CA ILE A 325 -25.84 1.57 -4.40
C ILE A 325 -26.41 1.37 -5.81
N LEU A 326 -27.66 1.75 -6.03
CA LEU A 326 -28.30 1.69 -7.36
C LEU A 326 -27.58 2.60 -8.39
N ARG A 327 -27.14 3.79 -7.98
CA ARG A 327 -26.33 4.70 -8.80
C ARG A 327 -24.98 4.07 -9.17
N LEU A 328 -24.30 3.39 -8.23
CA LEU A 328 -23.05 2.68 -8.50
C LEU A 328 -23.26 1.57 -9.55
N LYS A 329 -24.30 0.73 -9.39
CA LYS A 329 -24.67 -0.30 -10.35
C LYS A 329 -24.94 0.30 -11.74
N ASN A 330 -25.60 1.45 -11.77
CA ASN A 330 -25.88 2.18 -13.02
C ASN A 330 -24.62 2.81 -13.66
N LYS A 331 -23.74 3.40 -12.82
CA LYS A 331 -22.43 3.93 -13.28
C LYS A 331 -21.57 2.81 -13.90
N LEU A 332 -21.64 1.59 -13.37
CA LEU A 332 -20.98 0.39 -13.92
C LEU A 332 -21.66 -0.18 -15.18
N GLY A 333 -22.87 0.29 -15.52
CA GLY A 333 -23.62 -0.19 -16.67
C GLY A 333 -24.34 -1.52 -16.47
N LEU A 334 -24.47 -1.99 -15.22
CA LEU A 334 -24.99 -3.33 -14.90
C LEU A 334 -26.47 -3.50 -15.20
N PHE A 335 -27.26 -2.42 -15.24
CA PHE A 335 -28.67 -2.49 -15.66
C PHE A 335 -28.83 -2.70 -17.16
N GLU A 336 -27.85 -2.30 -17.97
CA GLU A 336 -27.81 -2.54 -19.40
C GLU A 336 -27.17 -3.89 -19.73
N ASN A 337 -26.11 -4.25 -19.00
CA ASN A 337 -25.41 -5.53 -19.15
C ASN A 337 -24.95 -6.04 -17.77
N PRO A 338 -25.72 -6.92 -17.11
CA PRO A 338 -25.40 -7.43 -15.79
C PRO A 338 -24.15 -8.32 -15.73
N TYR A 339 -23.68 -8.77 -16.89
CA TYR A 339 -22.48 -9.61 -16.99
C TYR A 339 -21.22 -8.82 -17.36
N LYS A 340 -21.40 -7.56 -17.75
CA LYS A 340 -20.34 -6.63 -18.17
C LYS A 340 -19.26 -7.31 -19.03
N ASP A 341 -18.00 -7.34 -18.57
CA ASP A 341 -16.85 -7.87 -19.32
C ASP A 341 -16.58 -9.35 -19.08
N ALA A 342 -17.31 -10.01 -18.17
CA ALA A 342 -17.10 -11.40 -17.81
C ALA A 342 -17.07 -12.32 -19.04
N ASP A 343 -15.93 -12.92 -19.37
CA ASP A 343 -15.74 -13.73 -20.55
C ASP A 343 -14.58 -14.72 -20.38
N GLN A 344 -14.87 -16.03 -20.37
CA GLN A 344 -13.89 -17.07 -20.17
C GLN A 344 -12.78 -17.09 -21.26
N LYS A 345 -13.10 -16.71 -22.50
CA LYS A 345 -12.08 -16.65 -23.56
C LYS A 345 -11.12 -15.48 -23.33
N LYS A 346 -11.65 -14.35 -22.85
CA LYS A 346 -10.84 -13.19 -22.48
C LYS A 346 -10.00 -13.46 -21.22
N GLU A 347 -10.51 -14.25 -20.24
CA GLU A 347 -9.69 -14.72 -19.13
C GLU A 347 -8.44 -15.46 -19.64
N GLN A 348 -8.63 -16.41 -20.56
CA GLN A 348 -7.53 -17.19 -21.14
C GLN A 348 -6.56 -16.32 -21.98
N GLU A 349 -7.06 -15.25 -22.60
CA GLU A 349 -6.26 -14.34 -23.43
C GLU A 349 -5.44 -13.35 -22.61
N TYR A 350 -6.03 -12.77 -21.54
CA TYR A 350 -5.43 -11.63 -20.84
C TYR A 350 -4.75 -12.00 -19.54
N ILE A 351 -5.25 -13.00 -18.79
CA ILE A 351 -4.67 -13.36 -17.50
C ILE A 351 -3.26 -13.91 -17.68
N LEU A 352 -2.28 -13.31 -17.00
CA LEU A 352 -0.85 -13.68 -17.08
C LEU A 352 -0.26 -13.62 -18.49
N CYS A 353 -0.85 -12.84 -19.41
CA CYS A 353 -0.29 -12.69 -20.76
C CYS A 353 1.09 -12.02 -20.71
N GLU A 354 1.85 -12.16 -21.79
CA GLU A 354 3.23 -11.68 -21.86
C GLU A 354 3.34 -10.17 -21.61
N GLU A 355 2.39 -9.38 -22.10
CA GLU A 355 2.34 -7.93 -21.87
C GLU A 355 2.21 -7.60 -20.38
N HIS A 356 1.31 -8.29 -19.66
CA HIS A 356 1.11 -8.10 -18.23
C HIS A 356 2.34 -8.53 -17.43
N ARG A 357 2.95 -9.67 -17.76
CA ARG A 357 4.20 -10.13 -17.15
C ARG A 357 5.35 -9.15 -17.39
N LYS A 358 5.45 -8.59 -18.60
CA LYS A 358 6.47 -7.58 -18.91
C LYS A 358 6.31 -6.34 -18.04
N LEU A 359 5.08 -5.85 -17.87
CA LEU A 359 4.81 -4.72 -16.97
C LEU A 359 5.15 -5.06 -15.51
N ALA A 360 4.81 -6.26 -15.04
CA ALA A 360 5.15 -6.71 -13.68
C ALA A 360 6.67 -6.74 -13.45
N ARG A 361 7.46 -7.20 -14.45
CA ARG A 361 8.92 -7.17 -14.39
C ARG A 361 9.47 -5.74 -14.35
N GLU A 362 8.92 -4.83 -15.17
CA GLU A 362 9.33 -3.42 -15.15
C GLU A 362 8.99 -2.76 -13.82
N ALA A 363 7.80 -3.00 -13.28
CA ALA A 363 7.39 -2.47 -11.99
C ALA A 363 8.31 -2.97 -10.86
N ALA A 364 8.67 -4.26 -10.86
CA ALA A 364 9.59 -4.83 -9.89
C ALA A 364 10.98 -4.18 -9.97
N LYS A 365 11.58 -4.08 -11.15
CA LYS A 365 12.90 -3.44 -11.33
C LYS A 365 12.93 -2.01 -10.82
N LYS A 366 11.88 -1.23 -11.15
CA LYS A 366 11.80 0.20 -10.79
C LYS A 366 11.54 0.42 -9.30
N SER A 367 11.03 -0.58 -8.58
CA SER A 367 10.77 -0.53 -7.15
C SER A 367 11.95 -0.93 -6.26
N PHE A 368 12.99 -1.56 -6.83
CA PHE A 368 14.15 -2.01 -6.05
C PHE A 368 15.00 -0.84 -5.61
N VAL A 369 15.38 -0.85 -4.32
CA VAL A 369 16.22 0.18 -3.72
C VAL A 369 17.57 -0.39 -3.34
N LEU A 370 18.63 0.15 -3.95
CA LEU A 370 20.00 -0.18 -3.57
C LEU A 370 20.38 0.64 -2.33
N LEU A 371 20.40 -0.01 -1.16
CA LEU A 371 20.70 0.65 0.12
C LEU A 371 22.20 0.81 0.37
N LYS A 372 23.00 -0.13 -0.12
CA LYS A 372 24.46 -0.16 0.09
C LYS A 372 25.15 -0.80 -1.09
N ASN A 373 26.34 -0.31 -1.48
CA ASN A 373 27.17 -0.91 -2.53
C ASN A 373 28.65 -0.51 -2.36
N GLU A 374 29.29 -1.08 -1.35
CA GLU A 374 30.71 -0.83 -1.08
C GLU A 374 31.60 -1.53 -2.12
N GLU A 375 32.71 -0.89 -2.45
CA GLU A 375 33.68 -1.37 -3.42
C GLU A 375 33.10 -1.71 -4.82
N HIS A 376 31.88 -1.20 -5.09
CA HIS A 376 31.14 -1.51 -6.33
C HIS A 376 31.01 -3.02 -6.58
N ILE A 377 30.70 -3.80 -5.52
CA ILE A 377 30.53 -5.25 -5.63
C ILE A 377 29.34 -5.63 -6.53
N LEU A 378 28.34 -4.75 -6.64
CA LEU A 378 27.30 -4.81 -7.65
C LEU A 378 27.56 -3.78 -8.76
N PRO A 379 27.25 -4.12 -10.04
CA PRO A 379 26.69 -5.38 -10.52
C PRO A 379 27.68 -6.54 -10.46
N LEU A 380 27.14 -7.78 -10.34
CA LEU A 380 27.91 -9.01 -10.28
C LEU A 380 28.64 -9.29 -11.61
N GLU A 381 29.90 -9.71 -11.53
CA GLU A 381 30.65 -10.17 -12.67
C GLU A 381 30.42 -11.67 -12.92
N GLN A 382 29.99 -12.05 -14.12
CA GLN A 382 29.65 -13.44 -14.46
C GLN A 382 30.82 -14.43 -14.34
N GLN A 383 32.05 -13.93 -14.38
CA GLN A 383 33.27 -14.75 -14.30
C GLN A 383 33.60 -15.19 -12.87
N LYS A 384 33.02 -14.52 -11.87
CA LYS A 384 33.23 -14.85 -10.46
C LYS A 384 32.47 -16.11 -10.06
N LYS A 385 33.00 -16.82 -9.07
CA LYS A 385 32.26 -17.87 -8.38
C LYS A 385 31.28 -17.25 -7.43
N ILE A 386 30.01 -17.50 -7.64
CA ILE A 386 28.92 -16.88 -6.85
C ILE A 386 28.12 -17.97 -6.13
N ALA A 387 27.99 -17.85 -4.82
CA ALA A 387 27.08 -18.69 -4.05
C ALA A 387 25.79 -17.92 -3.74
N PHE A 388 24.67 -18.40 -4.27
CA PHE A 388 23.33 -17.93 -3.93
C PHE A 388 22.81 -18.76 -2.76
N ILE A 389 22.63 -18.12 -1.62
CA ILE A 389 22.30 -18.79 -0.36
C ILE A 389 21.10 -18.10 0.27
N GLY A 390 20.22 -18.85 0.91
CA GLY A 390 19.10 -18.34 1.67
C GLY A 390 17.76 -18.95 1.29
N PRO A 391 16.75 -18.82 2.17
CA PRO A 391 15.44 -19.45 1.98
C PRO A 391 14.66 -18.92 0.78
N TYR A 392 15.04 -17.75 0.22
CA TYR A 392 14.42 -17.18 -0.96
C TYR A 392 15.04 -17.62 -2.29
N VAL A 393 16.13 -18.40 -2.27
CA VAL A 393 16.79 -18.89 -3.49
C VAL A 393 15.85 -19.74 -4.34
N ASP A 394 15.15 -20.68 -3.72
CA ASP A 394 14.19 -21.60 -4.36
C ASP A 394 12.72 -21.35 -3.93
N ASN A 395 12.42 -20.18 -3.35
CA ASN A 395 11.06 -19.82 -2.96
C ASN A 395 10.31 -19.17 -4.13
N ARG A 396 9.08 -19.61 -4.36
CA ARG A 396 8.16 -19.07 -5.37
C ARG A 396 7.15 -18.08 -4.80
N ASN A 397 7.01 -18.00 -3.46
CA ASN A 397 6.07 -17.10 -2.79
C ASN A 397 6.65 -15.70 -2.67
N LEU A 398 6.74 -14.99 -3.79
CA LEU A 398 7.30 -13.64 -3.89
C LEU A 398 6.23 -12.54 -3.85
N PHE A 399 4.99 -12.87 -3.48
CA PHE A 399 3.88 -11.93 -3.39
C PHE A 399 3.52 -11.62 -1.94
N GLY A 400 2.93 -10.43 -1.73
CA GLY A 400 2.38 -10.01 -0.45
C GLY A 400 1.03 -10.66 -0.13
N ALA A 401 0.47 -10.29 1.00
CA ALA A 401 -0.92 -10.56 1.36
C ALA A 401 -1.88 -10.02 0.27
N TRP A 402 -3.16 -10.40 0.32
CA TRP A 402 -4.19 -10.00 -0.65
C TRP A 402 -3.94 -10.47 -2.09
N SER A 403 -3.15 -11.53 -2.29
CA SER A 403 -2.88 -12.14 -3.59
C SER A 403 -3.64 -13.46 -3.74
N PHE A 404 -4.96 -13.43 -3.51
CA PHE A 404 -5.83 -14.61 -3.40
C PHE A 404 -5.87 -15.50 -4.66
N ILE A 405 -5.67 -14.92 -5.84
CA ILE A 405 -5.75 -15.62 -7.11
C ILE A 405 -4.37 -16.06 -7.59
N ALA A 406 -3.31 -15.56 -6.97
CA ALA A 406 -1.94 -15.90 -7.30
C ALA A 406 -1.66 -17.40 -7.07
N ASP A 407 -0.78 -17.94 -7.90
CA ASP A 407 -0.34 -19.33 -7.78
C ASP A 407 1.18 -19.35 -7.86
N ALA A 408 1.81 -19.95 -6.87
CA ALA A 408 3.28 -20.05 -6.80
C ALA A 408 3.89 -20.75 -8.03
N LYS A 409 3.14 -21.63 -8.70
CA LYS A 409 3.60 -22.29 -9.94
C LYS A 409 3.79 -21.32 -11.11
N ASP A 410 3.15 -20.14 -11.10
CA ASP A 410 3.26 -19.12 -12.13
C ASP A 410 4.49 -18.22 -11.93
N VAL A 411 5.24 -18.41 -10.82
CA VAL A 411 6.40 -17.61 -10.40
C VAL A 411 7.68 -18.44 -10.52
N MET A 412 8.73 -17.83 -11.05
CA MET A 412 10.05 -18.44 -11.05
C MET A 412 10.76 -18.24 -9.71
N THR A 413 11.63 -19.18 -9.35
CA THR A 413 12.58 -18.99 -8.25
C THR A 413 13.74 -18.10 -8.70
N LEU A 414 14.48 -17.52 -7.75
CA LEU A 414 15.71 -16.78 -8.07
C LEU A 414 16.74 -17.70 -8.76
N HIS A 415 16.85 -18.94 -8.31
CA HIS A 415 17.69 -19.97 -8.90
C HIS A 415 17.37 -20.18 -10.39
N GLU A 416 16.09 -20.43 -10.72
CA GLU A 416 15.63 -20.61 -12.10
C GLU A 416 15.88 -19.36 -12.96
N ALA A 417 15.63 -18.16 -12.41
CA ALA A 417 15.84 -16.91 -13.14
C ALA A 417 17.32 -16.63 -13.45
N VAL A 418 18.21 -16.97 -12.54
CA VAL A 418 19.66 -16.86 -12.77
C VAL A 418 20.11 -17.88 -13.80
N GLN A 419 19.65 -19.12 -13.72
CA GLN A 419 19.98 -20.18 -14.71
C GLN A 419 19.46 -19.86 -16.12
N GLU A 420 18.25 -19.27 -16.24
CA GLU A 420 17.66 -18.92 -17.53
C GLU A 420 18.44 -17.83 -18.25
N GLN A 421 18.99 -16.84 -17.52
CA GLN A 421 19.48 -15.59 -18.10
C GLN A 421 21.01 -15.47 -18.10
N TYR A 422 21.68 -16.19 -17.22
CA TYR A 422 23.11 -16.07 -16.96
C TYR A 422 23.77 -17.45 -16.95
N VAL A 423 24.98 -17.54 -17.50
CA VAL A 423 25.72 -18.82 -17.53
C VAL A 423 26.10 -19.21 -16.10
N SER A 424 25.49 -20.29 -15.62
CA SER A 424 25.52 -20.70 -14.21
C SER A 424 26.67 -21.66 -13.85
N GLU A 425 27.62 -21.93 -14.74
CA GLU A 425 28.74 -22.88 -14.48
C GLU A 425 29.56 -22.52 -13.23
N ASN A 426 29.59 -21.24 -12.86
CA ASN A 426 30.26 -20.72 -11.68
C ASN A 426 29.32 -20.38 -10.51
N SER A 427 28.04 -20.79 -10.57
CA SER A 427 27.06 -20.48 -9.54
C SER A 427 26.66 -21.71 -8.74
N THR A 428 26.66 -21.57 -7.44
CA THR A 428 26.16 -22.59 -6.49
C THR A 428 24.89 -22.08 -5.82
N PHE A 429 23.92 -22.93 -5.60
CA PHE A 429 22.64 -22.59 -5.01
C PHE A 429 22.35 -23.51 -3.82
N CYS A 430 22.02 -22.95 -2.66
CA CYS A 430 21.59 -23.69 -1.50
C CYS A 430 20.68 -22.86 -0.57
N GLN A 431 19.87 -23.55 0.22
CA GLN A 431 18.90 -22.91 1.10
C GLN A 431 19.54 -22.28 2.34
N GLY A 432 20.52 -22.93 2.96
CA GLY A 432 21.30 -22.45 4.10
C GLY A 432 20.59 -22.37 5.43
N SER A 433 19.32 -21.98 5.45
CA SER A 433 18.45 -21.98 6.66
C SER A 433 16.98 -22.20 6.27
N PRO A 434 16.12 -22.62 7.23
CA PRO A 434 14.70 -22.48 7.08
C PRO A 434 14.27 -21.02 6.88
N MET A 435 13.04 -20.79 6.36
CA MET A 435 12.44 -19.47 6.32
C MET A 435 12.16 -18.94 7.74
N LEU A 436 11.62 -19.80 8.61
CA LEU A 436 11.22 -19.49 9.98
C LEU A 436 11.86 -20.51 10.94
N GLY A 437 12.00 -20.12 12.22
CA GLY A 437 12.38 -21.05 13.29
C GLY A 437 11.34 -22.15 13.50
N ALA A 438 11.77 -23.32 14.02
CA ALA A 438 10.92 -24.50 14.20
C ALA A 438 9.69 -24.26 15.10
N ASP A 439 9.79 -23.31 16.04
CA ASP A 439 8.71 -22.99 16.98
C ASP A 439 7.75 -21.89 16.45
N VAL A 440 7.96 -21.40 15.21
CA VAL A 440 7.15 -20.35 14.62
C VAL A 440 6.14 -20.96 13.67
N CYS A 441 4.86 -20.73 13.93
CA CYS A 441 3.76 -21.05 13.04
C CYS A 441 3.06 -19.75 12.64
N LEU A 442 2.95 -19.49 11.35
CA LEU A 442 2.20 -18.36 10.82
C LEU A 442 0.92 -18.86 10.17
N GLU A 443 -0.18 -18.18 10.45
CA GLU A 443 -1.50 -18.44 9.84
C GLU A 443 -2.01 -17.14 9.22
N GLY A 444 -2.62 -17.24 8.06
CA GLY A 444 -3.24 -16.09 7.42
C GLY A 444 -4.04 -16.49 6.18
N PHE A 445 -5.22 -15.91 6.00
CA PHE A 445 -6.07 -16.07 4.81
C PHE A 445 -6.32 -17.53 4.37
N GLY A 446 -6.46 -18.46 5.36
CA GLY A 446 -6.65 -19.88 5.08
C GLY A 446 -5.37 -20.66 4.76
N GLU A 447 -4.22 -20.00 4.83
CA GLU A 447 -2.92 -20.64 4.71
C GLU A 447 -2.24 -20.78 6.07
N GLN A 448 -1.48 -21.85 6.22
CA GLN A 448 -0.65 -22.08 7.38
C GLN A 448 0.77 -22.35 6.92
N GLN A 449 1.72 -21.64 7.47
CA GLN A 449 3.14 -21.86 7.24
C GLN A 449 3.81 -22.29 8.54
N GLN A 450 4.16 -23.54 8.61
CA GLN A 450 4.98 -24.12 9.64
C GLN A 450 6.05 -24.96 8.97
N GLN A 451 7.30 -24.67 9.25
CA GLN A 451 8.40 -25.50 8.75
C GLN A 451 8.85 -26.47 9.85
N SER A 452 8.83 -27.75 9.52
CA SER A 452 9.28 -28.81 10.42
C SER A 452 10.59 -29.40 9.91
N TYR A 453 11.70 -28.69 10.10
CA TYR A 453 13.03 -29.28 9.96
C TYR A 453 13.51 -29.81 11.30
N THR A 454 14.21 -30.95 11.29
CA THR A 454 14.93 -31.39 12.48
C THR A 454 16.19 -30.52 12.67
N LYS A 455 16.71 -30.45 13.89
CA LYS A 455 17.97 -29.73 14.17
C LYS A 455 19.14 -30.24 13.35
N GLU A 456 19.16 -31.55 13.04
CA GLU A 456 20.19 -32.16 12.18
C GLU A 456 20.04 -31.66 10.72
N GLN A 457 18.82 -31.47 10.23
CA GLN A 457 18.58 -30.91 8.88
C GLN A 457 18.97 -29.44 8.82
N GLU A 458 18.62 -28.66 9.82
CA GLU A 458 19.03 -27.22 9.91
C GLU A 458 20.56 -27.08 9.95
N GLU A 459 21.23 -27.90 10.78
CA GLU A 459 22.71 -27.90 10.86
C GLU A 459 23.34 -28.33 9.53
N HIS A 460 22.77 -29.34 8.86
CA HIS A 460 23.26 -29.78 7.55
C HIS A 460 23.13 -28.67 6.50
N MET A 461 21.98 -28.00 6.41
CA MET A 461 21.77 -26.86 5.50
C MET A 461 22.78 -25.75 5.77
N LEU A 462 23.03 -25.42 7.04
CA LEU A 462 23.98 -24.41 7.43
C LEU A 462 25.42 -24.79 7.06
N GLN A 463 25.83 -26.05 7.27
CA GLN A 463 27.15 -26.55 6.90
C GLN A 463 27.38 -26.52 5.38
N GLU A 464 26.37 -26.89 4.59
CA GLU A 464 26.40 -26.81 3.13
C GLU A 464 26.60 -25.35 2.67
N ALA A 465 25.83 -24.43 3.26
CA ALA A 465 25.93 -23.00 2.95
C ALA A 465 27.31 -22.42 3.32
N VAL A 466 27.85 -22.77 4.49
CA VAL A 466 29.20 -22.34 4.91
C VAL A 466 30.27 -22.87 3.96
N GLN A 467 30.13 -24.11 3.49
CA GLN A 467 31.08 -24.68 2.52
C GLN A 467 30.97 -23.95 1.17
N ALA A 468 29.79 -23.74 0.65
CA ALA A 468 29.55 -22.98 -0.59
C ALA A 468 30.14 -21.55 -0.50
N ALA A 469 29.92 -20.89 0.65
CA ALA A 469 30.44 -19.54 0.90
C ALA A 469 31.98 -19.48 0.92
N LYS A 470 32.69 -20.51 1.45
CA LYS A 470 34.13 -20.59 1.47
C LYS A 470 34.73 -20.73 0.05
N GLU A 471 34.01 -21.39 -0.83
CA GLU A 471 34.46 -21.69 -2.20
C GLU A 471 34.13 -20.56 -3.18
N ALA A 472 33.24 -19.63 -2.79
CA ALA A 472 32.75 -18.54 -3.62
C ALA A 472 33.62 -17.27 -3.48
N ASP A 473 33.75 -16.52 -4.59
CA ASP A 473 34.29 -15.16 -4.58
C ASP A 473 33.33 -14.16 -3.98
N ILE A 474 32.01 -14.38 -4.22
CA ILE A 474 30.89 -13.52 -3.76
C ILE A 474 29.76 -14.40 -3.25
N VAL A 475 29.16 -14.03 -2.15
CA VAL A 475 27.95 -14.65 -1.62
C VAL A 475 26.75 -13.71 -1.82
N VAL A 476 25.70 -14.19 -2.44
CA VAL A 476 24.40 -13.51 -2.51
C VAL A 476 23.46 -14.17 -1.52
N LEU A 477 23.12 -13.47 -0.44
CA LEU A 477 22.17 -13.93 0.57
C LEU A 477 20.76 -13.42 0.24
N ALA A 478 19.86 -14.33 -0.11
CA ALA A 478 18.45 -14.06 -0.38
C ALA A 478 17.62 -14.37 0.88
N ILE A 479 17.43 -13.35 1.71
CA ILE A 479 16.85 -13.45 3.06
C ILE A 479 15.78 -12.37 3.32
N GLY A 480 14.96 -12.56 4.34
CA GLY A 480 13.94 -11.58 4.72
C GLY A 480 12.75 -12.16 5.49
N GLU A 481 11.68 -11.37 5.57
CA GLU A 481 10.41 -11.82 6.16
C GLU A 481 9.71 -12.84 5.27
N ASP A 482 9.00 -13.79 5.89
CA ASP A 482 8.02 -14.59 5.15
C ASP A 482 6.83 -13.71 4.72
N ARG A 483 6.18 -14.07 3.61
CA ARG A 483 5.02 -13.32 3.10
C ARG A 483 3.87 -13.20 4.11
N LEU A 484 3.74 -14.14 5.06
CA LEU A 484 2.74 -14.11 6.13
C LEU A 484 3.20 -13.32 7.37
N GLN A 485 4.41 -12.73 7.38
CA GLN A 485 4.87 -11.84 8.44
C GLN A 485 4.45 -10.39 8.21
N SER A 486 3.89 -10.05 7.05
CA SER A 486 3.35 -8.73 6.74
C SER A 486 1.97 -8.83 6.07
N GLY A 487 1.14 -7.82 6.26
CA GLY A 487 -0.27 -7.76 5.88
C GLY A 487 -1.17 -7.55 7.08
N GLU A 488 -2.44 -7.82 6.93
CA GLU A 488 -3.43 -7.71 7.99
C GLU A 488 -3.19 -8.72 9.11
N ALA A 489 -3.44 -8.31 10.35
CA ALA A 489 -3.25 -9.09 11.58
C ALA A 489 -1.81 -9.57 11.83
N THR A 490 -0.79 -8.91 11.25
CA THR A 490 0.62 -9.34 11.34
C THR A 490 1.51 -8.24 11.96
N SER A 491 1.07 -7.66 13.07
CA SER A 491 1.87 -6.67 13.81
C SER A 491 3.07 -7.32 14.48
N ASN A 492 4.28 -6.79 14.22
CA ASN A 492 5.54 -7.30 14.78
C ASN A 492 6.16 -6.27 15.73
N ALA A 493 6.32 -6.65 17.00
CA ALA A 493 7.05 -5.83 17.98
C ALA A 493 8.57 -5.81 17.71
N ASN A 494 9.10 -6.91 17.16
CA ASN A 494 10.49 -7.02 16.71
C ASN A 494 10.50 -7.06 15.16
N ILE A 495 10.95 -5.97 14.56
CA ILE A 495 10.99 -5.79 13.08
C ILE A 495 12.34 -6.21 12.49
N ARG A 496 12.86 -7.37 12.89
CA ARG A 496 14.10 -7.98 12.37
C ARG A 496 13.74 -9.17 11.47
N ILE A 497 14.67 -9.61 10.65
CA ILE A 497 14.53 -10.90 9.94
C ILE A 497 14.52 -12.05 10.94
N PRO A 498 13.98 -13.24 10.58
CA PRO A 498 13.96 -14.40 11.45
C PRO A 498 15.34 -14.77 11.99
N GLU A 499 15.42 -15.16 13.29
CA GLU A 499 16.70 -15.46 13.97
C GLU A 499 17.53 -16.53 13.28
N VAL A 500 16.89 -17.52 12.66
CA VAL A 500 17.59 -18.57 11.90
C VAL A 500 18.31 -18.03 10.67
N GLN A 501 17.81 -16.96 10.08
CA GLN A 501 18.44 -16.27 8.95
C GLN A 501 19.53 -15.30 9.44
N GLU A 502 19.39 -14.70 10.63
CA GLU A 502 20.46 -13.92 11.26
C GLU A 502 21.66 -14.82 11.59
N ALA A 503 21.39 -16.02 12.14
CA ALA A 503 22.42 -17.01 12.41
C ALA A 503 23.14 -17.46 11.12
N LEU A 504 22.43 -17.63 10.03
CA LEU A 504 23.00 -17.91 8.71
C LEU A 504 23.95 -16.79 8.28
N LEU A 505 23.51 -15.53 8.33
CA LEU A 505 24.33 -14.36 8.00
C LEU A 505 25.61 -14.30 8.85
N ASP A 506 25.50 -14.58 10.16
CA ASP A 506 26.63 -14.59 11.07
C ASP A 506 27.69 -15.62 10.65
N ARG A 507 27.27 -16.84 10.41
CA ARG A 507 28.16 -17.95 10.01
C ARG A 507 28.78 -17.74 8.63
N ILE A 508 28.05 -17.16 7.70
CA ILE A 508 28.58 -16.79 6.38
C ILE A 508 29.63 -15.69 6.51
N ALA A 509 29.38 -14.65 7.33
CA ALA A 509 30.30 -13.54 7.52
C ALA A 509 31.62 -13.95 8.19
N GLU A 510 31.67 -15.06 8.93
CA GLU A 510 32.92 -15.62 9.46
C GLU A 510 33.88 -16.15 8.36
N VAL A 511 33.34 -16.54 7.22
CA VAL A 511 34.11 -17.24 6.18
C VAL A 511 34.25 -16.48 4.85
N ASN A 512 33.34 -15.51 4.61
CA ASN A 512 33.37 -14.69 3.41
C ASN A 512 32.92 -13.26 3.72
N GLN A 513 33.69 -12.25 3.32
CA GLN A 513 33.38 -10.83 3.55
C GLN A 513 32.71 -10.16 2.34
N ASN A 514 32.62 -10.85 1.19
CA ASN A 514 32.02 -10.32 -0.02
C ASN A 514 30.54 -10.73 -0.08
N ILE A 515 29.74 -10.16 0.82
CA ILE A 515 28.33 -10.51 0.99
C ILE A 515 27.46 -9.44 0.33
N VAL A 516 26.58 -9.88 -0.57
CA VAL A 516 25.48 -9.12 -1.15
C VAL A 516 24.17 -9.63 -0.55
N VAL A 517 23.38 -8.80 0.07
CA VAL A 517 22.07 -9.19 0.60
C VAL A 517 20.97 -8.74 -0.35
N VAL A 518 20.14 -9.66 -0.79
CA VAL A 518 18.84 -9.43 -1.42
C VAL A 518 17.80 -9.55 -0.32
N LEU A 519 17.25 -8.40 0.09
CA LEU A 519 16.37 -8.31 1.26
C LEU A 519 14.90 -8.29 0.85
N PHE A 520 14.15 -9.28 1.31
CA PHE A 520 12.70 -9.39 1.12
C PHE A 520 11.97 -8.94 2.37
N SER A 521 11.03 -7.98 2.25
CA SER A 521 10.20 -7.56 3.37
C SER A 521 8.96 -6.80 2.91
N GLY A 522 7.90 -6.84 3.73
CA GLY A 522 6.71 -6.01 3.54
C GLY A 522 6.76 -4.67 4.28
N ARG A 523 7.86 -4.37 4.97
CA ARG A 523 8.06 -3.18 5.81
C ARG A 523 9.52 -2.80 5.90
N PRO A 524 9.87 -1.56 6.32
CA PRO A 524 11.22 -1.25 6.78
C PRO A 524 11.58 -2.06 8.02
N LEU A 525 12.74 -2.72 8.00
CA LEU A 525 13.24 -3.56 9.09
C LEU A 525 14.40 -2.90 9.85
N ASP A 526 14.67 -3.36 11.08
CA ASP A 526 15.93 -3.14 11.75
C ASP A 526 17.00 -4.04 11.12
N ILE A 527 17.78 -3.46 10.21
CA ILE A 527 18.80 -4.17 9.43
C ILE A 527 20.23 -3.80 9.84
N ARG A 528 20.45 -3.29 11.06
CA ARG A 528 21.79 -2.86 11.53
C ARG A 528 22.83 -3.95 11.37
N GLU A 529 22.51 -5.19 11.71
CA GLU A 529 23.48 -6.31 11.64
C GLU A 529 23.77 -6.71 10.18
N ILE A 530 22.74 -6.66 9.31
CA ILE A 530 22.93 -6.83 7.87
C ILE A 530 23.83 -5.71 7.32
N ASN A 531 23.56 -4.46 7.71
CA ASN A 531 24.31 -3.30 7.24
C ASN A 531 25.81 -3.34 7.64
N LYS A 532 26.13 -3.91 8.79
CA LYS A 532 27.52 -4.08 9.23
C LYS A 532 28.28 -5.15 8.44
N LYS A 533 27.60 -6.23 8.05
CA LYS A 533 28.24 -7.43 7.48
C LYS A 533 28.19 -7.48 5.97
N ALA A 534 27.19 -6.91 5.34
CA ALA A 534 27.05 -6.92 3.88
C ALA A 534 27.82 -5.77 3.23
N LYS A 535 28.48 -6.02 2.09
CA LYS A 535 29.04 -4.99 1.21
C LYS A 535 27.98 -4.35 0.32
N ALA A 536 26.93 -5.08 -0.04
CA ALA A 536 25.79 -4.52 -0.76
C ALA A 536 24.47 -5.03 -0.18
N ILE A 537 23.45 -4.16 -0.24
CA ILE A 537 22.10 -4.47 0.20
C ILE A 537 21.14 -3.98 -0.89
N LEU A 538 20.41 -4.90 -1.50
CA LEU A 538 19.34 -4.62 -2.44
C LEU A 538 17.99 -4.95 -1.78
N GLN A 539 17.21 -3.93 -1.43
CA GLN A 539 15.85 -4.06 -0.95
C GLN A 539 14.93 -4.35 -2.13
N VAL A 540 14.29 -5.51 -2.13
CA VAL A 540 13.41 -5.95 -3.23
C VAL A 540 11.94 -6.02 -2.83
N TRP A 541 11.63 -5.77 -1.56
CA TRP A 541 10.28 -5.85 -0.98
C TRP A 541 9.65 -7.23 -1.19
N LEU A 542 8.36 -7.29 -1.55
CA LEU A 542 7.68 -8.47 -2.09
C LEU A 542 7.34 -8.17 -3.56
N PRO A 543 8.15 -8.64 -4.50
CA PRO A 543 8.22 -8.09 -5.86
C PRO A 543 7.21 -8.67 -6.86
N GLY A 544 6.36 -9.63 -6.45
CA GLY A 544 5.31 -10.19 -7.31
C GLY A 544 5.80 -11.23 -8.33
N THR A 545 4.94 -11.50 -9.32
CA THR A 545 5.04 -12.62 -10.28
C THR A 545 6.39 -12.67 -11.03
N GLU A 546 6.94 -11.52 -11.42
CA GLU A 546 8.17 -11.45 -12.20
C GLU A 546 9.38 -10.99 -11.37
N GLY A 547 9.26 -11.04 -10.04
CA GLY A 547 10.28 -10.56 -9.10
C GLY A 547 11.64 -11.22 -9.28
N ALA A 548 11.68 -12.53 -9.43
CA ALA A 548 12.94 -13.27 -9.57
C ALA A 548 13.75 -12.85 -10.80
N ARG A 549 13.08 -12.68 -11.96
CA ARG A 549 13.74 -12.19 -13.17
C ARG A 549 14.21 -10.75 -13.02
N ALA A 550 13.44 -9.91 -12.35
CA ALA A 550 13.80 -8.53 -12.06
C ALA A 550 15.04 -8.44 -11.14
N ILE A 551 15.10 -9.30 -10.12
CA ILE A 551 16.25 -9.41 -9.22
C ILE A 551 17.50 -9.83 -10.00
N ALA A 552 17.41 -10.88 -10.82
CA ALA A 552 18.53 -11.33 -11.65
C ALA A 552 19.02 -10.22 -12.62
N ASP A 553 18.10 -9.51 -13.30
CA ASP A 553 18.45 -8.36 -14.16
C ASP A 553 19.23 -7.29 -13.40
N THR A 554 18.82 -7.01 -12.16
CA THR A 554 19.46 -5.99 -11.34
C THR A 554 20.82 -6.46 -10.83
N LEU A 555 20.91 -7.66 -10.25
CA LEU A 555 22.18 -8.19 -9.73
C LEU A 555 23.28 -8.22 -10.79
N PHE A 556 22.96 -8.57 -12.03
CA PHE A 556 23.94 -8.65 -13.12
C PHE A 556 24.03 -7.39 -14.00
N GLY A 557 23.47 -6.27 -13.57
CA GLY A 557 23.63 -4.97 -14.20
C GLY A 557 22.89 -4.75 -15.52
N LYS A 558 21.94 -5.64 -15.87
CA LYS A 558 21.05 -5.41 -17.02
C LYS A 558 20.07 -4.28 -16.73
N TYR A 559 19.79 -4.04 -15.46
CA TYR A 559 19.05 -2.90 -14.96
C TYR A 559 19.85 -2.21 -13.84
N ASN A 560 19.95 -0.88 -13.91
CA ASN A 560 20.58 -0.07 -12.87
C ASN A 560 19.51 0.41 -11.90
N PRO A 561 19.57 0.08 -10.58
CA PRO A 561 18.58 0.47 -9.60
C PRO A 561 18.30 1.98 -9.60
N SER A 562 17.03 2.35 -9.48
CA SER A 562 16.59 3.75 -9.43
C SER A 562 15.49 4.01 -8.41
N GLY A 563 15.11 3.00 -7.65
CA GLY A 563 14.12 3.12 -6.58
C GLY A 563 14.63 3.96 -5.42
N LYS A 564 13.69 4.59 -4.71
CA LYS A 564 13.93 5.44 -3.54
C LYS A 564 13.05 4.98 -2.39
N LEU A 565 13.52 5.06 -1.15
CA LEU A 565 12.74 4.63 0.01
C LEU A 565 11.47 5.48 0.19
N PRO A 566 10.28 4.90 0.16
CA PRO A 566 9.03 5.61 0.42
C PRO A 566 8.72 5.71 1.92
N MET A 567 9.55 5.06 2.74
CA MET A 567 9.47 5.05 4.19
C MET A 567 10.88 4.89 4.77
N SER A 568 11.19 5.67 5.80
CA SER A 568 12.47 5.64 6.50
C SER A 568 12.74 4.28 7.14
N PHE A 569 13.95 3.76 7.01
CA PHE A 569 14.41 2.56 7.73
C PHE A 569 14.90 2.96 9.11
N PRO A 570 14.28 2.49 10.20
CA PRO A 570 14.69 2.86 11.54
C PRO A 570 16.10 2.35 11.85
N TYR A 571 16.82 3.07 12.70
CA TYR A 571 18.07 2.55 13.25
C TYR A 571 17.82 1.29 14.10
N CYS A 572 16.73 1.31 14.89
CA CYS A 572 16.23 0.16 15.62
C CYS A 572 14.74 0.33 15.94
N VAL A 573 14.08 -0.72 16.40
CA VAL A 573 12.65 -0.67 16.75
C VAL A 573 12.34 0.39 17.84
N GLY A 574 13.31 0.75 18.68
CA GLY A 574 13.13 1.80 19.69
C GLY A 574 12.95 3.22 19.13
N GLN A 575 13.30 3.45 17.85
CA GLN A 575 13.04 4.72 17.17
C GLN A 575 11.61 4.86 16.63
N VAL A 576 10.93 3.75 16.43
CA VAL A 576 9.63 3.74 15.73
C VAL A 576 8.53 4.35 16.59
N PRO A 577 7.71 5.28 16.07
CA PRO A 577 7.71 5.78 14.67
C PRO A 577 8.86 6.78 14.40
N VAL A 578 9.51 6.65 13.25
CA VAL A 578 10.49 7.60 12.72
C VAL A 578 10.13 7.93 11.28
N HIS A 579 10.08 9.22 10.96
CA HIS A 579 9.76 9.72 9.62
C HIS A 579 10.46 11.07 9.36
N TYR A 580 10.73 11.38 8.10
CA TYR A 580 11.57 12.52 7.73
C TYR A 580 10.94 13.89 8.04
N ASN A 581 9.60 14.00 8.01
CA ASN A 581 8.85 15.25 8.19
C ASN A 581 8.41 15.46 9.65
N GLU A 582 9.32 15.26 10.58
CA GLU A 582 9.10 15.54 12.01
C GLU A 582 8.94 17.03 12.30
N TYR A 583 8.20 17.35 13.34
CA TYR A 583 8.10 18.73 13.80
C TYR A 583 9.40 19.21 14.46
N SER A 584 9.72 20.49 14.25
CA SER A 584 10.78 21.15 15.01
C SER A 584 10.44 21.16 16.49
N THR A 585 11.44 20.92 17.35
CA THR A 585 11.28 20.96 18.81
C THR A 585 11.89 22.23 19.39
N GLY A 586 11.50 22.61 20.60
CA GLY A 586 12.07 23.77 21.30
C GLY A 586 13.56 23.59 21.67
N ARG A 587 14.09 22.37 21.59
CA ARG A 587 15.51 22.06 21.87
C ARG A 587 16.01 21.01 20.86
N PRO A 588 16.09 21.36 19.56
CA PRO A 588 16.48 20.42 18.52
C PRO A 588 17.88 19.86 18.76
N HIS A 589 18.09 18.64 18.32
CA HIS A 589 19.42 18.06 18.19
C HIS A 589 20.22 18.92 17.18
N VAL A 590 21.50 19.09 17.42
CA VAL A 590 22.43 19.80 16.54
C VAL A 590 23.62 18.89 16.33
N GLU A 591 23.91 18.57 15.07
CA GLU A 591 25.04 17.72 14.70
C GLU A 591 26.35 18.25 15.31
N GLY A 592 27.19 17.33 15.79
CA GLY A 592 28.44 17.67 16.48
C GLY A 592 28.28 18.18 17.93
N LYS A 593 27.05 18.30 18.44
CA LYS A 593 26.75 18.68 19.83
C LYS A 593 26.16 17.54 20.65
N ASP A 594 26.56 16.32 20.39
CA ASP A 594 26.04 15.09 21.06
C ASP A 594 26.26 15.08 22.56
N LYS A 595 27.23 15.85 23.08
CA LYS A 595 27.51 16.03 24.51
C LYS A 595 26.52 16.96 25.22
N ASP A 596 25.74 17.77 24.45
CA ASP A 596 24.75 18.66 25.04
C ASP A 596 23.61 17.85 25.66
N ARG A 597 23.47 17.89 26.98
CA ARG A 597 22.50 17.06 27.70
C ARG A 597 21.05 17.45 27.49
N PHE A 598 20.77 18.75 27.30
CA PHE A 598 19.41 19.30 27.28
C PHE A 598 18.90 19.51 25.85
N ARG A 599 19.00 18.46 25.01
CA ARG A 599 18.52 18.40 23.64
C ARG A 599 17.54 17.24 23.45
N SER A 600 16.66 17.35 22.48
CA SER A 600 15.77 16.26 22.06
C SER A 600 16.57 15.21 21.29
N LYS A 601 17.08 14.20 22.02
CA LYS A 601 17.92 13.13 21.45
C LYS A 601 17.87 11.86 22.27
N TYR A 602 18.20 10.76 21.65
CA TYR A 602 18.50 9.50 22.34
C TYR A 602 19.88 9.58 23.00
N LEU A 603 20.10 8.72 24.01
CA LEU A 603 21.40 8.61 24.69
C LEU A 603 22.32 7.57 24.07
N ASP A 604 21.76 6.58 23.40
CA ASP A 604 22.38 5.32 23.01
C ASP A 604 22.32 5.03 21.51
N ILE A 605 21.51 5.77 20.76
CA ILE A 605 21.39 5.66 19.31
C ILE A 605 21.35 7.04 18.65
N PRO A 606 21.63 7.16 17.33
CA PRO A 606 21.39 8.37 16.56
C PRO A 606 19.91 8.76 16.56
N ASN A 607 19.61 10.04 16.35
CA ASN A 607 18.24 10.48 16.09
C ASN A 607 17.81 10.15 14.67
N GLU A 608 18.75 10.21 13.74
CA GLU A 608 18.55 9.95 12.32
C GLU A 608 18.22 8.46 12.09
N PRO A 609 17.34 8.14 11.14
CA PRO A 609 17.10 6.75 10.75
C PRO A 609 18.35 6.12 10.14
N LEU A 610 18.41 4.81 10.03
CA LEU A 610 19.51 4.11 9.36
C LEU A 610 19.58 4.50 7.87
N TYR A 611 18.42 4.61 7.21
CA TYR A 611 18.27 5.14 5.86
C TYR A 611 17.05 6.05 5.82
N PRO A 612 17.21 7.31 5.36
CA PRO A 612 16.12 8.28 5.37
C PRO A 612 15.15 8.06 4.21
N PHE A 613 13.97 8.67 4.30
CA PHE A 613 13.02 8.78 3.20
C PHE A 613 13.68 9.34 1.94
N GLY A 614 13.31 8.81 0.79
CA GLY A 614 13.85 9.21 -0.51
C GLY A 614 15.24 8.66 -0.83
N TYR A 615 15.90 7.96 0.11
CA TYR A 615 17.23 7.39 -0.11
C TYR A 615 17.20 6.20 -1.07
N GLY A 616 18.25 6.11 -1.89
CA GLY A 616 18.51 4.98 -2.79
C GLY A 616 19.70 5.29 -3.69
N LEU A 617 20.58 4.31 -3.83
CA LEU A 617 21.80 4.36 -4.65
C LEU A 617 21.54 3.88 -6.08
N SER A 618 22.50 4.17 -6.94
CA SER A 618 22.60 3.70 -8.31
C SER A 618 23.98 3.04 -8.53
N TYR A 619 24.15 2.27 -9.60
CA TYR A 619 25.47 1.78 -10.03
C TYR A 619 26.36 2.89 -10.61
N THR A 620 25.79 4.08 -10.83
CA THR A 620 26.50 5.29 -11.19
C THR A 620 26.39 6.35 -10.10
N THR A 621 27.12 7.45 -10.24
CA THR A 621 27.09 8.56 -9.29
C THR A 621 26.54 9.82 -9.92
N PHE A 622 25.82 10.63 -9.11
CA PHE A 622 25.24 11.89 -9.56
C PHE A 622 25.70 13.04 -8.63
N GLU A 623 26.08 14.13 -9.23
CA GLU A 623 26.31 15.42 -8.57
C GLU A 623 25.14 16.36 -8.85
N VAL A 624 24.71 17.09 -7.84
CA VAL A 624 23.66 18.11 -7.93
C VAL A 624 24.28 19.44 -7.55
N SER A 625 24.10 20.45 -8.41
CA SER A 625 24.62 21.80 -8.14
C SER A 625 23.84 22.48 -7.02
N ASP A 626 24.39 23.59 -6.53
CA ASP A 626 23.66 24.53 -5.68
C ASP A 626 22.37 24.99 -6.36
N ILE A 627 21.37 25.35 -5.55
CA ILE A 627 20.07 25.82 -6.03
C ILE A 627 20.21 27.25 -6.53
N HIS A 628 19.72 27.52 -7.73
CA HIS A 628 19.57 28.86 -8.28
C HIS A 628 18.08 29.23 -8.34
N LEU A 629 17.70 30.33 -7.67
CA LEU A 629 16.36 30.91 -7.75
C LEU A 629 16.30 32.03 -8.78
N ASP A 630 15.26 32.06 -9.61
CA ASP A 630 15.01 33.17 -10.54
C ASP A 630 14.70 34.48 -9.79
N ARG A 631 14.12 34.37 -8.59
CA ARG A 631 13.82 35.46 -7.67
C ARG A 631 13.78 34.97 -6.22
N THR A 632 13.96 35.86 -5.26
CA THR A 632 13.99 35.55 -3.82
C THR A 632 12.70 35.91 -3.07
N TRP A 633 11.66 36.31 -3.77
CA TRP A 633 10.35 36.58 -3.20
C TRP A 633 9.23 36.34 -4.23
N MET A 634 8.04 36.07 -3.75
CA MET A 634 6.81 36.00 -4.53
C MET A 634 5.63 36.54 -3.73
N ASP A 635 4.55 36.91 -4.40
CA ASP A 635 3.22 37.10 -3.81
C ASP A 635 2.36 35.82 -4.06
N THR A 636 1.13 35.82 -3.57
CA THR A 636 0.21 34.67 -3.68
C THR A 636 -0.19 34.34 -5.12
N SER A 637 -0.04 35.29 -6.05
CA SER A 637 -0.31 35.05 -7.49
C SER A 637 0.95 34.72 -8.30
N GLY A 638 2.12 34.81 -7.67
CA GLY A 638 3.42 34.60 -8.27
C GLY A 638 3.91 33.16 -8.23
N GLN A 639 5.08 32.97 -8.79
CA GLN A 639 5.82 31.72 -8.72
C GLN A 639 7.32 31.98 -8.62
N ILE A 640 8.06 30.97 -8.12
CA ILE A 640 9.52 30.94 -8.10
C ILE A 640 9.97 29.72 -8.87
N GLU A 641 10.96 29.91 -9.73
CA GLU A 641 11.67 28.80 -10.37
C GLU A 641 12.96 28.50 -9.62
N ALA A 642 13.08 27.27 -9.14
CA ALA A 642 14.27 26.75 -8.48
C ALA A 642 14.98 25.78 -9.43
N GLU A 643 16.15 26.14 -9.92
CA GLU A 643 16.94 25.38 -10.87
C GLU A 643 18.12 24.70 -10.15
N VAL A 644 18.38 23.45 -10.48
CA VAL A 644 19.62 22.73 -10.21
C VAL A 644 20.12 22.07 -11.49
N THR A 645 21.44 21.88 -11.59
CA THR A 645 22.04 21.02 -12.62
C THR A 645 22.40 19.69 -12.00
N VAL A 646 21.93 18.59 -12.60
CA VAL A 646 22.33 17.24 -12.22
C VAL A 646 23.25 16.66 -13.28
N LYS A 647 24.36 16.04 -12.86
CA LYS A 647 25.38 15.45 -13.73
C LYS A 647 25.64 14.00 -13.33
N ASN A 648 25.66 13.12 -14.30
CA ASN A 648 26.15 11.75 -14.10
C ASN A 648 27.67 11.74 -14.14
N THR A 649 28.30 11.55 -12.99
CA THR A 649 29.76 11.53 -12.82
C THR A 649 30.38 10.15 -12.86
N GLY A 650 29.56 9.09 -12.95
CA GLY A 650 30.01 7.72 -13.02
C GLY A 650 30.18 7.19 -14.45
N ASN A 651 30.21 5.88 -14.59
CA ASN A 651 30.60 5.20 -15.81
C ASN A 651 29.48 4.46 -16.57
N CYS A 652 28.26 4.47 -16.05
CA CYS A 652 27.10 3.86 -16.72
C CYS A 652 25.89 4.78 -16.70
N THR A 653 24.94 4.53 -17.60
CA THR A 653 23.66 5.25 -17.63
C THR A 653 22.88 4.95 -16.36
N GLY A 654 22.32 5.97 -15.74
CA GLY A 654 21.49 5.84 -14.54
C GLY A 654 20.36 6.84 -14.51
N THR A 655 19.39 6.57 -13.63
CA THR A 655 18.26 7.44 -13.36
C THR A 655 18.34 7.93 -11.92
N GLU A 656 18.25 9.26 -11.72
CA GLU A 656 18.19 9.87 -10.40
C GLU A 656 16.83 10.53 -10.21
N THR A 657 16.32 10.51 -8.95
CA THR A 657 15.11 11.22 -8.55
C THR A 657 15.50 12.41 -7.70
N LEU A 658 15.39 13.60 -8.27
CA LEU A 658 15.56 14.85 -7.53
C LEU A 658 14.27 15.17 -6.79
N GLN A 659 14.37 15.52 -5.52
CA GLN A 659 13.27 15.72 -4.59
C GLN A 659 13.33 17.16 -4.06
N LEU A 660 12.21 17.90 -4.19
CA LEU A 660 12.04 19.25 -3.66
C LEU A 660 11.32 19.18 -2.32
N TYR A 661 11.95 19.69 -1.29
CA TYR A 661 11.35 19.86 0.03
C TYR A 661 11.23 21.34 0.38
N ILE A 662 10.20 21.68 1.17
CA ILE A 662 9.97 23.03 1.67
C ILE A 662 9.87 23.00 3.19
N HIS A 663 10.46 23.99 3.87
CA HIS A 663 10.31 24.28 5.28
C HIS A 663 9.79 25.73 5.44
N ASP A 664 8.66 25.87 6.13
CA ASP A 664 8.16 27.15 6.60
C ASP A 664 8.80 27.44 7.95
N ILE A 665 9.62 28.50 8.00
CA ILE A 665 10.48 28.78 9.17
C ILE A 665 9.67 29.23 10.38
N ALA A 666 8.56 29.98 10.15
CA ALA A 666 7.73 30.51 11.22
C ALA A 666 6.29 30.73 10.75
N ALA A 667 5.38 29.94 11.28
CA ALA A 667 3.96 29.95 10.96
C ALA A 667 3.10 30.00 12.23
N SER A 668 1.77 30.15 12.08
CA SER A 668 0.80 30.15 13.18
C SER A 668 0.76 28.81 13.94
N VAL A 669 1.26 27.73 13.34
CA VAL A 669 1.46 26.43 13.97
C VAL A 669 2.87 25.92 13.69
N VAL A 670 3.39 25.02 14.53
CA VAL A 670 4.70 24.40 14.28
C VAL A 670 4.66 23.60 12.99
N ARG A 671 5.61 23.88 12.08
CA ARG A 671 5.71 23.18 10.80
C ARG A 671 6.76 22.06 10.85
N PRO A 672 6.63 21.03 10.02
CA PRO A 672 7.67 20.03 9.83
C PRO A 672 9.01 20.66 9.41
N VAL A 673 10.12 20.03 9.81
CA VAL A 673 11.46 20.50 9.42
C VAL A 673 11.66 20.51 7.91
N ARG A 674 10.90 19.71 7.17
CA ARG A 674 10.77 19.73 5.71
C ARG A 674 9.59 18.85 5.27
N GLU A 675 9.02 19.18 4.12
CA GLU A 675 7.91 18.45 3.49
C GLU A 675 8.18 18.28 2.01
N LEU A 676 8.02 17.08 1.47
CA LEU A 676 8.12 16.83 0.03
C LEU A 676 6.98 17.57 -0.70
N LYS A 677 7.33 18.37 -1.70
CA LYS A 677 6.35 19.17 -2.47
C LYS A 677 6.41 18.92 -3.97
N ASP A 678 7.52 18.35 -4.47
CA ASP A 678 7.66 17.90 -5.87
C ASP A 678 8.86 16.95 -6.00
N PHE A 679 8.91 16.17 -7.07
CA PHE A 679 10.07 15.37 -7.45
C PHE A 679 10.14 15.19 -8.96
N LYS A 680 11.36 14.99 -9.47
CA LYS A 680 11.60 14.79 -10.92
C LYS A 680 12.65 13.72 -11.15
N LYS A 681 12.33 12.76 -12.01
CA LYS A 681 13.27 11.71 -12.42
C LYS A 681 14.00 12.15 -13.70
N VAL A 682 15.31 11.92 -13.71
CA VAL A 682 16.16 12.22 -14.87
C VAL A 682 17.08 11.03 -15.15
N THR A 683 17.11 10.61 -16.41
CA THR A 683 18.02 9.57 -16.88
C THR A 683 19.17 10.23 -17.64
N LEU A 684 20.40 9.94 -17.25
CA LEU A 684 21.61 10.55 -17.81
C LEU A 684 22.64 9.46 -18.18
N ARG A 685 23.30 9.68 -19.31
CA ARG A 685 24.49 8.90 -19.74
C ARG A 685 25.74 9.36 -18.97
N PRO A 686 26.81 8.55 -18.94
CA PRO A 686 28.08 8.98 -18.36
C PRO A 686 28.53 10.36 -18.88
N GLY A 687 28.83 11.27 -17.96
CA GLY A 687 29.26 12.63 -18.26
C GLY A 687 28.15 13.59 -18.71
N GLU A 688 26.92 13.11 -18.92
CA GLU A 688 25.79 13.97 -19.30
C GLU A 688 25.33 14.79 -18.11
N GLU A 689 24.91 16.03 -18.37
CA GLU A 689 24.30 16.91 -17.39
C GLU A 689 22.99 17.50 -17.92
N LYS A 690 22.07 17.80 -16.99
CA LYS A 690 20.76 18.34 -17.31
C LYS A 690 20.32 19.34 -16.26
N LYS A 691 19.76 20.46 -16.71
CA LYS A 691 19.06 21.41 -15.84
C LYS A 691 17.68 20.86 -15.49
N VAL A 692 17.35 20.93 -14.20
CA VAL A 692 16.05 20.54 -13.64
C VAL A 692 15.49 21.74 -12.92
N VAL A 693 14.28 22.15 -13.30
CA VAL A 693 13.59 23.32 -12.75
C VAL A 693 12.36 22.85 -11.99
N PHE A 694 12.21 23.28 -10.76
CA PHE A 694 11.01 23.12 -9.97
C PHE A 694 10.27 24.47 -9.90
N THR A 695 8.96 24.45 -10.07
CA THR A 695 8.11 25.62 -9.98
C THR A 695 7.38 25.61 -8.64
N ILE A 696 7.61 26.63 -7.82
CA ILE A 696 6.99 26.79 -6.52
C ILE A 696 5.91 27.87 -6.66
N THR A 697 4.69 27.53 -6.30
CA THR A 697 3.51 28.40 -6.26
C THR A 697 2.94 28.46 -4.86
N GLU A 698 1.96 29.29 -4.60
CA GLU A 698 1.26 29.32 -3.31
C GLU A 698 0.70 27.94 -2.91
N GLN A 699 0.29 27.12 -3.89
CA GLN A 699 -0.30 25.81 -3.63
C GLN A 699 0.61 24.88 -2.82
N GLN A 700 1.93 24.92 -3.03
CA GLN A 700 2.88 24.12 -2.24
C GLN A 700 3.10 24.64 -0.82
N LEU A 701 2.69 25.90 -0.55
CA LEU A 701 2.87 26.58 0.73
C LEU A 701 1.64 26.52 1.63
N LEU A 702 0.52 25.95 1.14
CA LEU A 702 -0.70 25.79 1.92
C LEU A 702 -0.50 24.79 3.04
N PHE A 703 -1.04 25.10 4.22
CA PHE A 703 -1.10 24.21 5.38
C PHE A 703 -2.32 24.53 6.24
N LEU A 704 -2.63 23.64 7.17
CA LEU A 704 -3.74 23.82 8.11
C LEU A 704 -3.30 24.80 9.22
N THR A 705 -3.80 26.04 9.18
CA THR A 705 -3.47 27.09 10.17
C THR A 705 -4.15 26.82 11.53
N GLU A 706 -3.81 27.62 12.55
CA GLU A 706 -4.44 27.56 13.90
C GLU A 706 -5.96 27.74 13.86
N ASN A 707 -6.48 28.40 12.82
CA ASN A 707 -7.91 28.61 12.61
C ASN A 707 -8.61 27.45 11.92
N GLY A 708 -7.90 26.35 11.59
CA GLY A 708 -8.43 25.17 10.92
C GLY A 708 -8.78 25.39 9.44
N ILE A 709 -8.13 26.34 8.80
CA ILE A 709 -8.29 26.68 7.38
C ILE A 709 -6.98 26.38 6.64
N TYR A 710 -7.07 25.83 5.45
CA TYR A 710 -5.91 25.64 4.58
C TYR A 710 -5.60 26.95 3.86
N GLU A 711 -4.51 27.57 4.25
CA GLU A 711 -3.99 28.80 3.63
C GLU A 711 -2.47 28.89 3.76
N SER A 712 -1.84 29.77 2.97
CA SER A 712 -0.43 30.14 3.15
C SER A 712 -0.32 31.28 4.15
N GLU A 713 0.86 31.52 4.72
CA GLU A 713 1.15 32.71 5.53
C GLU A 713 2.35 33.44 4.95
N ALA A 714 2.36 34.79 5.11
CA ALA A 714 3.52 35.59 4.71
C ALA A 714 4.69 35.26 5.63
N GLY A 715 5.86 35.01 5.06
CA GLY A 715 7.02 34.61 5.85
C GLY A 715 8.21 34.22 4.99
N GLU A 716 9.26 33.77 5.67
CA GLU A 716 10.46 33.22 5.06
C GLU A 716 10.37 31.70 4.99
N PHE A 717 10.74 31.14 3.84
CA PHE A 717 10.75 29.71 3.56
C PHE A 717 12.15 29.27 3.15
N GLU A 718 12.53 28.06 3.57
CA GLU A 718 13.68 27.33 3.02
C GLU A 718 13.20 26.26 2.05
N ILE A 719 13.89 26.11 0.94
CA ILE A 719 13.72 24.99 0.03
C ILE A 719 14.98 24.14 0.03
N PHE A 720 14.79 22.85 -0.17
CA PHE A 720 15.89 21.89 -0.29
C PHE A 720 15.68 21.07 -1.57
N ILE A 721 16.73 20.89 -2.37
CA ILE A 721 16.69 20.04 -3.55
C ILE A 721 17.87 19.07 -3.49
N GLY A 722 17.55 17.77 -3.47
CA GLY A 722 18.55 16.73 -3.37
C GLY A 722 18.04 15.36 -3.81
N LYS A 723 18.79 14.33 -3.46
CA LYS A 723 18.52 12.93 -3.83
C LYS A 723 17.67 12.19 -2.81
N ASP A 724 17.55 12.74 -1.60
CA ASP A 724 16.76 12.22 -0.48
C ASP A 724 16.47 13.31 0.55
N SER A 725 15.73 12.99 1.61
CA SER A 725 15.29 13.94 2.64
C SER A 725 16.41 14.45 3.55
N SER A 726 17.60 13.90 3.50
CA SER A 726 18.75 14.35 4.31
C SER A 726 19.57 15.47 3.65
N THR A 727 19.23 15.88 2.44
CA THR A 727 20.01 16.87 1.67
C THR A 727 20.16 18.21 2.41
N ASP A 728 21.38 18.78 2.37
CA ASP A 728 21.69 20.13 2.90
C ASP A 728 21.75 21.21 1.82
N ASN A 729 21.52 20.85 0.55
CA ASN A 729 21.48 21.79 -0.56
C ASN A 729 20.21 22.63 -0.47
N LYS A 730 20.33 23.91 -0.03
CA LYS A 730 19.18 24.77 0.28
C LYS A 730 19.30 26.19 -0.24
N ALA A 731 18.15 26.83 -0.39
CA ALA A 731 18.01 28.27 -0.67
C ALA A 731 16.79 28.82 0.07
N SER A 732 16.69 30.16 0.23
CA SER A 732 15.59 30.80 0.93
C SER A 732 14.84 31.79 0.03
N PHE A 733 13.55 31.93 0.28
CA PHE A 733 12.71 32.94 -0.36
C PHE A 733 11.64 33.47 0.61
N VAL A 734 10.97 34.54 0.22
CA VAL A 734 9.92 35.19 1.03
C VAL A 734 8.60 35.21 0.27
N LEU A 735 7.52 34.73 0.94
CA LEU A 735 6.14 34.98 0.51
C LEU A 735 5.66 36.31 1.11
N LYS A 736 5.15 37.20 0.26
CA LYS A 736 4.53 38.46 0.63
C LYS A 736 3.02 38.38 0.41
N LYS A 737 2.23 38.81 1.37
CA LYS A 737 0.77 38.96 1.26
C LYS A 737 0.39 40.45 1.18
#